data_6d63eb25bc539b35e3c878a03ab88997
#
_entry.id   6d63eb25bc539b35e3c878a03ab88997
#
_cell.length_a   1.000
_cell.length_b   1.000
_cell.length_c   1.000
_cell.angle_alpha   90.00
_cell.angle_beta   90.00
_cell.angle_gamma   90.00
#
_symmetry.space_group_name_H-M   'P 1'
#
loop_
_entity.id
_entity.type
_entity.pdbx_description
1 polymer ?
#
loop_
_entity_poly.entity_id
_entity_poly.type
_entity_poly.pdbx_seq_one_letter_code
_entity_poly.pdbx_strand_id
1 'polypeptide(L)'
;MNHKRISASIVLTMCLCILMCGCKKNKNDDGKDAKKPLVSGISKNNLDPNANPADDFYQYACGGWMKNNPLPPAYSRYGSFDQLGESTEKQLHKLISEVAANKNATGTNEQKIADLFNAGMDEKAIEELGISPIKPLLDKISQVKDRSQLTGVITELHSYGFSPLFGVGCMASPNNSMMNIAWLMQSGLGLGEPEYYLQPNATIKDGYITMVQKYMALSGFTTEAEAQKAAQNVWAFETELARIFIDKDVLRDPDQTNNVLTPQQVAALFQTFDFNSYIASAVPTTPDSINVVLNSYFKGMDRLLKSKDLSTIKAYLAAQVINECASFLSSGFVNAQFDFYGKTLSGKTQNKERWQRVVASISGLLGEPVGQLYVKQYFPPEAKKQMVHLVSNLKAALGDRIARNDWMTEETKKKAQEKLNAIIVKVGYPDKWRDYSQLTIDQSGYLKNILAIMKFENNYQLSMIGKPVDPNRWQMSPQTVNAYYEPTTNEICFPAAILQPPFFDLNADMAANYGAIGVVIGHEMTHGFDDQGRKYDKMGNVNDWWTEEDSKNFQSRTQVLVDYFNAIEVLPGKFANGKFTLGENIADNGGLNTSYDALQRAKAEGGITETMDGFTADQRFFLAYAAVWANNITDAEIDRRVKTDPHSLGKWRVNGTLPHIDAFVKAFNIKEGDNMYIAPEKRARIW
;
A
#
# COMPACT_ATOMS: atom_id res chain seq x y z
N MET A 1 -31.76 68.20 -20.70
CA MET A 1 -32.93 68.58 -19.84
C MET A 1 -32.76 67.83 -18.56
N ASN A 2 -32.20 68.51 -17.56
CA ASN A 2 -32.88 69.05 -16.36
C ASN A 2 -33.37 67.96 -15.43
N HIS A 3 -32.79 67.84 -14.34
CA HIS A 3 -32.77 68.47 -12.96
C HIS A 3 -33.23 67.40 -11.93
N LYS A 4 -32.75 67.25 -10.76
CA LYS A 4 -32.21 67.91 -9.55
C LYS A 4 -32.27 66.84 -8.45
N ARG A 5 -31.24 66.63 -7.66
CA ARG A 5 -30.91 67.12 -6.31
C ARG A 5 -31.98 67.05 -5.23
N ILE A 6 -31.58 66.49 -4.05
CA ILE A 6 -31.64 67.01 -2.66
C ILE A 6 -31.31 65.82 -1.74
N SER A 7 -30.20 65.64 -1.01
CA SER A 7 -29.63 66.30 0.19
C SER A 7 -30.47 66.24 1.48
N ALA A 8 -29.89 65.66 2.54
CA ALA A 8 -29.76 66.11 3.92
C ALA A 8 -29.43 64.91 4.82
N SER A 9 -28.29 64.70 5.43
CA SER A 9 -27.60 65.38 6.56
C SER A 9 -28.39 65.44 7.89
N ILE A 10 -27.78 64.90 8.95
CA ILE A 10 -27.78 65.34 10.37
C ILE A 10 -26.88 64.32 11.11
N VAL A 11 -25.60 64.61 11.48
CA VAL A 11 -25.00 65.29 12.64
C VAL A 11 -24.84 64.37 13.85
N LEU A 12 -23.66 63.88 14.15
CA LEU A 12 -22.58 64.35 15.03
C LEU A 12 -22.87 64.34 16.54
N THR A 13 -22.15 63.52 17.31
CA THR A 13 -21.62 63.96 18.61
C THR A 13 -20.29 63.24 18.92
N MET A 14 -19.24 64.02 19.01
CA MET A 14 -17.88 63.75 19.50
C MET A 14 -17.87 63.59 21.02
N CYS A 15 -17.07 62.68 21.56
CA CYS A 15 -16.36 62.91 22.81
C CYS A 15 -14.94 62.41 22.70
N LEU A 16 -14.01 63.36 22.60
CA LEU A 16 -12.57 63.25 22.69
C LEU A 16 -12.16 63.18 24.15
N CYS A 17 -11.40 62.18 24.58
CA CYS A 17 -10.56 62.29 25.77
C CYS A 17 -9.15 61.84 25.40
N ILE A 18 -8.29 62.81 25.20
CA ILE A 18 -6.83 62.68 25.11
C ILE A 18 -6.33 62.59 26.57
N LEU A 19 -5.57 61.48 26.83
CA LEU A 19 -4.59 61.49 27.92
C LEU A 19 -3.32 60.77 27.42
N MET A 20 -2.31 61.62 27.19
CA MET A 20 -0.93 61.17 27.00
C MET A 20 -0.41 60.56 28.30
N CYS A 21 0.21 59.41 28.20
CA CYS A 21 1.28 59.04 29.14
C CYS A 21 2.26 58.03 28.51
N GLY A 22 3.45 58.48 28.34
CA GLY A 22 4.71 57.79 28.56
C GLY A 22 5.06 56.55 27.80
N CYS A 23 5.87 56.69 26.73
CA CYS A 23 6.74 55.59 26.24
C CYS A 23 7.63 55.04 27.35
N LYS A 24 7.44 53.74 27.66
CA LYS A 24 8.54 52.89 28.11
C LYS A 24 8.61 51.70 27.18
N LYS A 25 9.69 51.67 26.37
CA LYS A 25 10.10 50.44 25.64
C LYS A 25 10.46 49.37 26.69
N ASN A 26 9.61 48.40 26.91
CA ASN A 26 10.03 47.13 27.42
C ASN A 26 10.38 46.22 26.24
N LYS A 27 11.69 46.06 26.00
CA LYS A 27 12.24 44.89 25.34
C LYS A 27 12.03 43.73 26.32
N ASN A 28 11.26 42.77 25.94
CA ASN A 28 11.30 41.33 26.24
C ASN A 28 9.92 40.78 25.89
N ASP A 29 9.69 40.59 24.61
CA ASP A 29 8.69 39.64 24.15
C ASP A 29 9.48 38.43 23.56
N ASP A 30 9.99 37.62 24.48
CA ASP A 30 10.33 36.22 24.17
C ASP A 30 9.00 35.54 23.88
N GLY A 31 8.62 35.47 22.61
CA GLY A 31 7.51 34.66 22.11
C GLY A 31 7.81 33.19 22.41
N LYS A 32 7.62 32.81 23.65
CA LYS A 32 7.39 31.40 24.02
C LYS A 32 6.02 31.07 23.45
N ASP A 33 6.00 30.46 22.27
CA ASP A 33 4.82 29.70 21.83
C ASP A 33 4.42 28.80 22.99
N ALA A 34 3.30 29.11 23.62
CA ALA A 34 2.74 28.32 24.70
C ALA A 34 2.50 26.92 24.13
N LYS A 35 3.35 25.96 24.47
CA LYS A 35 3.19 24.55 24.07
C LYS A 35 1.75 24.17 24.43
N LYS A 36 0.99 23.70 23.44
CA LYS A 36 -0.35 23.13 23.71
C LYS A 36 -0.22 22.09 24.81
N PRO A 37 -1.18 22.02 25.74
CA PRO A 37 -1.14 21.00 26.81
C PRO A 37 -1.12 19.60 26.16
N LEU A 38 -0.29 18.72 26.69
CA LEU A 38 -0.23 17.31 26.27
C LEU A 38 -1.61 16.66 26.53
N VAL A 39 -2.05 15.87 25.54
CA VAL A 39 -3.23 15.00 25.64
C VAL A 39 -2.80 13.55 25.78
N SER A 40 -3.66 12.69 26.31
CA SER A 40 -3.31 11.26 26.52
C SER A 40 -3.09 10.49 25.22
N GLY A 41 -3.59 11.00 24.12
CA GLY A 41 -3.63 10.28 22.83
C GLY A 41 -4.70 9.18 22.76
N ILE A 42 -5.46 8.96 23.86
CA ILE A 42 -6.49 7.93 23.93
C ILE A 42 -7.88 8.59 23.96
N SER A 43 -8.73 8.22 23.01
CA SER A 43 -10.14 8.62 23.00
C SER A 43 -10.98 7.63 23.80
N LYS A 44 -11.52 8.04 24.95
CA LYS A 44 -12.42 7.19 25.75
C LYS A 44 -13.69 6.78 24.99
N ASN A 45 -14.11 7.57 24.00
CA ASN A 45 -15.26 7.26 23.15
C ASN A 45 -15.01 6.06 22.22
N ASN A 46 -13.77 5.68 22.03
CA ASN A 46 -13.41 4.50 21.23
C ASN A 46 -13.57 3.19 22.03
N LEU A 47 -13.62 3.28 23.37
CA LEU A 47 -13.70 2.11 24.24
C LEU A 47 -15.13 1.59 24.35
N ASP A 48 -15.26 0.28 24.54
CA ASP A 48 -16.50 -0.36 25.00
C ASP A 48 -16.33 -0.72 26.49
N PRO A 49 -16.89 0.06 27.42
CA PRO A 49 -16.74 -0.19 28.84
C PRO A 49 -17.45 -1.48 29.33
N ASN A 50 -18.31 -2.08 28.51
CA ASN A 50 -18.98 -3.33 28.83
C ASN A 50 -18.18 -4.58 28.43
N ALA A 51 -17.16 -4.43 27.59
CA ALA A 51 -16.28 -5.51 27.20
C ALA A 51 -15.16 -5.70 28.24
N ASN A 52 -14.86 -6.96 28.57
CA ASN A 52 -13.75 -7.30 29.44
C ASN A 52 -12.44 -7.35 28.63
N PRO A 53 -11.43 -6.52 28.92
CA PRO A 53 -10.15 -6.57 28.20
C PRO A 53 -9.43 -7.92 28.27
N ALA A 54 -9.75 -8.75 29.26
CA ALA A 54 -9.19 -10.08 29.42
C ALA A 54 -9.85 -11.12 28.50
N ASP A 55 -11.04 -10.85 27.97
CA ASP A 55 -11.77 -11.76 27.07
C ASP A 55 -11.64 -11.37 25.60
N ASP A 56 -11.84 -10.09 25.27
CA ASP A 56 -11.69 -9.54 23.91
C ASP A 56 -11.16 -8.09 24.00
N PHE A 57 -9.84 -7.97 23.93
CA PHE A 57 -9.18 -6.66 24.04
C PHE A 57 -9.51 -5.74 22.86
N TYR A 58 -9.68 -6.30 21.67
CA TYR A 58 -10.08 -5.50 20.49
C TYR A 58 -11.48 -4.89 20.69
N GLN A 59 -12.44 -5.68 21.18
CA GLN A 59 -13.78 -5.14 21.49
C GLN A 59 -13.70 -4.08 22.58
N TYR A 60 -12.92 -4.31 23.65
CA TYR A 60 -12.74 -3.33 24.72
C TYR A 60 -12.15 -2.01 24.19
N ALA A 61 -11.07 -2.08 23.42
CA ALA A 61 -10.33 -0.90 22.97
C ALA A 61 -10.99 -0.17 21.79
N CYS A 62 -11.73 -0.90 20.92
CA CYS A 62 -12.25 -0.41 19.65
C CYS A 62 -13.76 -0.46 19.52
N GLY A 63 -14.51 -1.08 20.45
CA GLY A 63 -15.96 -1.31 20.34
C GLY A 63 -16.77 -0.03 20.24
N GLY A 64 -16.42 1.00 21.00
CA GLY A 64 -17.01 2.32 20.89
C GLY A 64 -16.71 2.97 19.54
N TRP A 65 -15.48 2.86 19.05
CA TRP A 65 -15.11 3.35 17.72
C TRP A 65 -15.92 2.66 16.61
N MET A 66 -16.01 1.33 16.63
CA MET A 66 -16.77 0.55 15.65
C MET A 66 -18.24 0.91 15.62
N LYS A 67 -18.84 1.11 16.80
CA LYS A 67 -20.24 1.54 16.95
C LYS A 67 -20.48 2.94 16.37
N ASN A 68 -19.55 3.87 16.61
CA ASN A 68 -19.69 5.26 16.21
C ASN A 68 -19.30 5.50 14.73
N ASN A 69 -18.64 4.56 14.10
CA ASN A 69 -18.17 4.64 12.71
C ASN A 69 -18.70 3.44 11.90
N PRO A 70 -20.00 3.34 11.64
CA PRO A 70 -20.55 2.27 10.84
C PRO A 70 -19.91 2.26 9.45
N LEU A 71 -19.85 1.08 8.82
CA LEU A 71 -19.24 0.89 7.50
C LEU A 71 -19.98 1.74 6.45
N PRO A 72 -19.31 2.74 5.82
CA PRO A 72 -19.97 3.54 4.79
C PRO A 72 -20.21 2.72 3.51
N PRO A 73 -21.24 3.01 2.72
CA PRO A 73 -21.64 2.23 1.53
C PRO A 73 -20.55 2.06 0.47
N ALA A 74 -19.62 3.02 0.37
CA ALA A 74 -18.51 3.01 -0.60
C ALA A 74 -17.28 2.21 -0.14
N TYR A 75 -17.33 1.60 1.03
CA TYR A 75 -16.20 0.86 1.61
C TYR A 75 -16.59 -0.60 1.85
N SER A 76 -15.65 -1.51 1.62
CA SER A 76 -15.73 -2.92 2.06
C SER A 76 -15.11 -3.14 3.44
N ARG A 77 -14.20 -2.25 3.81
CA ARG A 77 -13.59 -2.08 5.13
C ARG A 77 -13.51 -0.59 5.42
N TYR A 78 -13.77 -0.19 6.66
CA TYR A 78 -13.58 1.18 7.11
C TYR A 78 -12.98 1.18 8.51
N GLY A 79 -11.80 1.72 8.65
CA GLY A 79 -11.01 1.72 9.87
C GLY A 79 -10.18 2.98 10.04
N SER A 80 -9.28 2.98 11.02
CA SER A 80 -8.40 4.12 11.32
C SER A 80 -7.53 4.54 10.14
N PHE A 81 -7.01 3.56 9.38
CA PHE A 81 -6.29 3.83 8.12
C PHE A 81 -7.19 4.50 7.08
N ASP A 82 -8.42 4.04 6.95
CA ASP A 82 -9.37 4.56 5.98
C ASP A 82 -9.84 5.97 6.36
N GLN A 83 -10.04 6.26 7.64
CA GLN A 83 -10.34 7.62 8.14
C GLN A 83 -9.20 8.60 7.85
N LEU A 84 -7.96 8.20 8.12
CA LEU A 84 -6.80 9.05 7.80
C LEU A 84 -6.64 9.21 6.29
N GLY A 85 -6.84 8.13 5.52
CA GLY A 85 -6.85 8.16 4.06
C GLY A 85 -7.91 9.11 3.51
N GLU A 86 -9.13 9.08 4.05
CA GLU A 86 -10.23 9.99 3.67
C GLU A 86 -9.92 11.46 4.03
N SER A 87 -9.31 11.69 5.19
CA SER A 87 -8.84 13.02 5.57
C SER A 87 -7.78 13.54 4.59
N THR A 88 -6.81 12.69 4.24
CA THR A 88 -5.78 13.00 3.25
C THR A 88 -6.40 13.24 1.87
N GLU A 89 -7.37 12.42 1.44
CA GLU A 89 -8.09 12.60 0.17
C GLU A 89 -8.82 13.96 0.10
N LYS A 90 -9.45 14.41 1.19
CA LYS A 90 -10.06 15.75 1.30
C LYS A 90 -9.02 16.87 1.25
N GLN A 91 -7.88 16.69 1.91
CA GLN A 91 -6.76 17.65 1.84
C GLN A 91 -6.20 17.76 0.41
N LEU A 92 -6.01 16.62 -0.27
CA LEU A 92 -5.57 16.57 -1.66
C LEU A 92 -6.59 17.18 -2.61
N HIS A 93 -7.89 16.91 -2.42
CA HIS A 93 -8.96 17.52 -3.22
C HIS A 93 -8.92 19.05 -3.13
N LYS A 94 -8.74 19.58 -1.92
CA LYS A 94 -8.57 21.03 -1.72
C LYS A 94 -7.37 21.57 -2.49
N LEU A 95 -6.18 20.98 -2.33
CA LEU A 95 -4.96 21.42 -3.01
C LEU A 95 -5.08 21.34 -4.55
N ILE A 96 -5.57 20.21 -5.06
CA ILE A 96 -5.73 19.96 -6.49
C ILE A 96 -6.77 20.94 -7.08
N SER A 97 -7.88 21.18 -6.39
CA SER A 97 -8.91 22.13 -6.84
C SER A 97 -8.39 23.56 -6.86
N GLU A 98 -7.59 23.98 -5.86
CA GLU A 98 -6.95 25.29 -5.84
C GLU A 98 -5.98 25.46 -7.02
N VAL A 99 -5.16 24.42 -7.31
CA VAL A 99 -4.26 24.41 -8.46
C VAL A 99 -5.03 24.46 -9.77
N ALA A 100 -6.13 23.68 -9.89
CA ALA A 100 -6.96 23.63 -11.09
C ALA A 100 -7.72 24.94 -11.38
N ALA A 101 -8.02 25.72 -10.35
CA ALA A 101 -8.65 27.02 -10.48
C ALA A 101 -7.69 28.14 -10.91
N ASN A 102 -6.37 27.92 -10.84
CA ASN A 102 -5.36 28.90 -11.17
C ASN A 102 -4.91 28.79 -12.62
N LYS A 103 -4.37 29.89 -13.17
CA LYS A 103 -3.66 29.89 -14.45
C LYS A 103 -2.24 29.38 -14.25
N ASN A 104 -1.97 28.14 -14.62
CA ASN A 104 -0.66 27.53 -14.48
C ASN A 104 0.16 27.68 -15.76
N ALA A 105 1.49 27.85 -15.62
CA ALA A 105 2.38 27.92 -16.77
C ALA A 105 2.51 26.53 -17.43
N THR A 106 2.52 26.50 -18.77
CA THR A 106 2.65 25.26 -19.53
C THR A 106 3.94 24.50 -19.17
N GLY A 107 3.83 23.19 -18.98
CA GLY A 107 4.92 22.29 -18.65
C GLY A 107 5.23 22.16 -17.15
N THR A 108 4.59 22.97 -16.28
CA THR A 108 4.74 22.84 -14.83
C THR A 108 3.98 21.65 -14.28
N ASN A 109 4.35 21.18 -13.08
CA ASN A 109 3.62 20.11 -12.38
C ASN A 109 2.18 20.54 -12.06
N GLU A 110 2.00 21.81 -11.70
CA GLU A 110 0.69 22.39 -11.42
C GLU A 110 -0.22 22.36 -12.66
N GLN A 111 0.30 22.67 -13.84
CA GLN A 111 -0.47 22.56 -15.09
C GLN A 111 -0.88 21.11 -15.37
N LYS A 112 0.05 20.16 -15.19
CA LYS A 112 -0.24 18.74 -15.42
C LYS A 112 -1.33 18.23 -14.46
N ILE A 113 -1.25 18.60 -13.18
CA ILE A 113 -2.27 18.27 -12.16
C ILE A 113 -3.62 18.89 -12.54
N ALA A 114 -3.62 20.19 -12.90
CA ALA A 114 -4.84 20.93 -13.24
C ALA A 114 -5.55 20.33 -14.48
N ASP A 115 -4.82 20.08 -15.57
CA ASP A 115 -5.39 19.55 -16.79
C ASP A 115 -5.90 18.11 -16.59
N LEU A 116 -5.18 17.28 -15.83
CA LEU A 116 -5.64 15.92 -15.53
C LEU A 116 -6.90 15.94 -14.65
N PHE A 117 -6.99 16.85 -13.67
CA PHE A 117 -8.17 17.00 -12.82
C PHE A 117 -9.37 17.49 -13.62
N ASN A 118 -9.21 18.53 -14.42
CA ASN A 118 -10.29 19.08 -15.23
C ASN A 118 -10.80 18.04 -16.24
N ALA A 119 -9.89 17.33 -16.93
CA ALA A 119 -10.28 16.24 -17.84
C ALA A 119 -10.97 15.08 -17.09
N GLY A 120 -10.52 14.76 -15.89
CA GLY A 120 -11.13 13.74 -15.06
C GLY A 120 -12.52 14.11 -14.53
N MET A 121 -12.81 15.38 -14.33
CA MET A 121 -14.12 15.87 -13.88
C MET A 121 -15.11 16.15 -15.01
N ASP A 122 -14.66 16.15 -16.28
CA ASP A 122 -15.53 16.35 -17.44
C ASP A 122 -16.18 15.03 -17.86
N GLU A 123 -17.23 14.65 -17.12
CA GLU A 123 -17.98 13.42 -17.39
C GLU A 123 -18.60 13.42 -18.80
N LYS A 124 -19.04 14.58 -19.30
CA LYS A 124 -19.64 14.69 -20.61
C LYS A 124 -18.63 14.34 -21.71
N ALA A 125 -17.44 14.90 -21.68
CA ALA A 125 -16.39 14.58 -22.64
C ALA A 125 -15.99 13.09 -22.57
N ILE A 126 -15.96 12.50 -21.36
CA ILE A 126 -15.65 11.07 -21.18
C ILE A 126 -16.75 10.18 -21.78
N GLU A 127 -18.02 10.51 -21.56
CA GLU A 127 -19.14 9.77 -22.20
C GLU A 127 -19.11 9.88 -23.72
N GLU A 128 -18.84 11.08 -24.27
CA GLU A 128 -18.75 11.32 -25.71
C GLU A 128 -17.58 10.58 -26.37
N LEU A 129 -16.43 10.50 -25.68
CA LEU A 129 -15.27 9.74 -26.16
C LEU A 129 -15.47 8.22 -26.10
N GLY A 130 -16.21 7.73 -25.10
CA GLY A 130 -16.50 6.31 -24.92
C GLY A 130 -15.22 5.45 -24.95
N ILE A 131 -15.17 4.46 -25.84
CA ILE A 131 -14.05 3.52 -26.02
C ILE A 131 -12.90 4.08 -26.89
N SER A 132 -13.10 5.23 -27.55
CA SER A 132 -12.17 5.77 -28.55
C SER A 132 -10.72 5.86 -28.10
N PRO A 133 -10.38 6.21 -26.84
CA PRO A 133 -8.98 6.33 -26.39
C PRO A 133 -8.18 5.03 -26.45
N ILE A 134 -8.81 3.87 -26.26
CA ILE A 134 -8.15 2.55 -26.34
C ILE A 134 -8.50 1.74 -27.59
N LYS A 135 -9.38 2.29 -28.44
CA LYS A 135 -9.76 1.62 -29.69
C LYS A 135 -8.55 1.24 -30.56
N PRO A 136 -7.50 2.07 -30.71
CA PRO A 136 -6.32 1.68 -31.49
C PRO A 136 -5.64 0.40 -30.97
N LEU A 137 -5.59 0.18 -29.65
CA LEU A 137 -5.03 -1.04 -29.05
C LEU A 137 -5.94 -2.25 -29.32
N LEU A 138 -7.26 -2.08 -29.18
CA LEU A 138 -8.22 -3.13 -29.47
C LEU A 138 -8.22 -3.52 -30.94
N ASP A 139 -8.10 -2.55 -31.86
CA ASP A 139 -8.00 -2.78 -33.29
C ASP A 139 -6.74 -3.60 -33.64
N LYS A 140 -5.59 -3.28 -33.06
CA LYS A 140 -4.37 -4.07 -33.23
C LYS A 140 -4.52 -5.51 -32.76
N ILE A 141 -5.12 -5.72 -31.59
CA ILE A 141 -5.42 -7.06 -31.08
C ILE A 141 -6.35 -7.80 -32.05
N SER A 142 -7.42 -7.14 -32.55
CA SER A 142 -8.38 -7.75 -33.46
C SER A 142 -7.78 -8.13 -34.80
N GLN A 143 -6.77 -7.38 -35.29
CA GLN A 143 -6.11 -7.58 -36.58
C GLN A 143 -5.04 -8.70 -36.58
N VAL A 144 -4.70 -9.27 -35.43
CA VAL A 144 -3.76 -10.40 -35.33
C VAL A 144 -4.32 -11.57 -36.16
N LYS A 145 -3.53 -12.05 -37.11
CA LYS A 145 -3.90 -13.15 -38.04
C LYS A 145 -3.22 -14.46 -37.70
N ASP A 146 -2.05 -14.39 -37.10
CA ASP A 146 -1.27 -15.54 -36.70
C ASP A 146 -0.49 -15.28 -35.38
N ARG A 147 0.05 -16.35 -34.76
CA ARG A 147 0.69 -16.29 -33.46
C ARG A 147 1.99 -15.50 -33.44
N SER A 148 2.68 -15.39 -34.60
CA SER A 148 3.95 -14.65 -34.69
C SER A 148 3.76 -13.15 -34.38
N GLN A 149 2.53 -12.64 -34.60
CA GLN A 149 2.19 -11.24 -34.36
C GLN A 149 1.88 -10.96 -32.87
N LEU A 150 1.67 -11.99 -32.05
CA LEU A 150 1.34 -11.83 -30.64
C LEU A 150 2.45 -11.11 -29.85
N THR A 151 3.69 -11.42 -30.15
CA THR A 151 4.85 -10.77 -29.49
C THR A 151 4.78 -9.25 -29.62
N GLY A 152 4.55 -8.74 -30.84
CA GLY A 152 4.47 -7.29 -31.06
C GLY A 152 3.31 -6.63 -30.31
N VAL A 153 2.13 -7.28 -30.28
CA VAL A 153 0.97 -6.77 -29.54
C VAL A 153 1.24 -6.76 -28.02
N ILE A 154 1.76 -7.86 -27.49
CA ILE A 154 2.08 -7.96 -26.05
C ILE A 154 3.15 -6.92 -25.67
N THR A 155 4.20 -6.73 -26.50
CA THR A 155 5.20 -5.70 -26.28
C THR A 155 4.59 -4.30 -26.19
N GLU A 156 3.66 -3.99 -27.11
CA GLU A 156 2.97 -2.69 -27.07
C GLU A 156 2.12 -2.53 -25.81
N LEU A 157 1.37 -3.55 -25.39
CA LEU A 157 0.58 -3.51 -24.15
C LEU A 157 1.50 -3.30 -22.93
N HIS A 158 2.60 -4.01 -22.86
CA HIS A 158 3.61 -3.85 -21.80
C HIS A 158 4.24 -2.45 -21.81
N SER A 159 4.31 -1.75 -22.95
CA SER A 159 4.84 -0.38 -23.01
C SER A 159 3.99 0.62 -22.22
N TYR A 160 2.71 0.32 -21.99
CA TYR A 160 1.83 1.08 -21.12
C TYR A 160 1.83 0.60 -19.66
N GLY A 161 2.59 -0.45 -19.34
CA GLY A 161 2.58 -1.08 -18.02
C GLY A 161 1.42 -2.07 -17.81
N PHE A 162 0.61 -2.36 -18.84
CA PHE A 162 -0.31 -3.49 -18.80
C PHE A 162 0.50 -4.78 -18.74
N SER A 163 0.02 -5.78 -18.02
CA SER A 163 0.78 -7.01 -17.78
C SER A 163 0.00 -8.28 -18.13
N PRO A 164 -0.60 -8.37 -19.34
CA PRO A 164 -1.23 -9.62 -19.75
C PRO A 164 -0.18 -10.73 -19.83
N LEU A 165 -0.52 -11.93 -19.36
CA LEU A 165 0.33 -13.12 -19.32
C LEU A 165 1.50 -13.04 -18.36
N PHE A 166 2.29 -11.97 -18.37
CA PHE A 166 3.42 -11.76 -17.45
C PHE A 166 3.71 -10.28 -17.28
N GLY A 167 4.39 -9.95 -16.18
CA GLY A 167 4.92 -8.62 -15.94
C GLY A 167 6.42 -8.56 -16.20
N VAL A 168 6.88 -7.41 -16.68
CA VAL A 168 8.30 -7.05 -16.73
C VAL A 168 8.53 -5.83 -15.85
N GLY A 169 9.53 -5.89 -15.00
CA GLY A 169 9.87 -4.81 -14.07
C GLY A 169 11.37 -4.59 -13.97
N CYS A 170 11.74 -3.54 -13.26
CA CYS A 170 13.12 -3.21 -12.89
C CYS A 170 13.23 -3.25 -11.37
N MET A 171 14.03 -4.16 -10.85
CA MET A 171 14.35 -4.28 -9.43
C MET A 171 15.83 -4.59 -9.23
N ALA A 172 16.32 -4.44 -8.01
CA ALA A 172 17.70 -4.82 -7.69
C ALA A 172 17.95 -6.30 -7.99
N SER A 173 19.15 -6.62 -8.41
CA SER A 173 19.57 -8.01 -8.61
C SER A 173 19.65 -8.71 -7.24
N PRO A 174 19.06 -9.90 -7.07
CA PRO A 174 19.14 -10.62 -5.81
C PRO A 174 20.57 -11.04 -5.46
N ASN A 175 21.45 -11.15 -6.46
CA ASN A 175 22.86 -11.53 -6.29
C ASN A 175 23.83 -10.32 -6.21
N ASN A 176 23.35 -9.13 -6.56
CA ASN A 176 24.08 -7.86 -6.49
C ASN A 176 23.09 -6.71 -6.34
N SER A 177 22.65 -6.46 -5.13
CA SER A 177 21.65 -5.45 -4.77
C SER A 177 22.02 -4.01 -5.15
N MET A 178 23.29 -3.75 -5.53
CA MET A 178 23.74 -2.44 -6.00
C MET A 178 23.36 -2.16 -7.46
N MET A 179 22.85 -3.16 -8.21
CA MET A 179 22.54 -3.06 -9.64
C MET A 179 21.11 -3.45 -9.92
N ASN A 180 20.42 -2.64 -10.71
CA ASN A 180 19.09 -2.95 -11.23
C ASN A 180 19.16 -3.92 -12.41
N ILE A 181 18.32 -4.94 -12.40
CA ILE A 181 18.14 -5.86 -13.53
C ILE A 181 16.67 -5.98 -13.93
N ALA A 182 16.40 -6.57 -15.08
CA ALA A 182 15.04 -6.92 -15.48
C ALA A 182 14.52 -8.11 -14.65
N TRP A 183 13.24 -8.06 -14.30
CA TRP A 183 12.52 -9.14 -13.64
C TRP A 183 11.32 -9.55 -14.48
N LEU A 184 11.11 -10.86 -14.63
CA LEU A 184 9.94 -11.44 -15.26
C LEU A 184 9.11 -12.16 -14.21
N MET A 185 7.82 -11.80 -14.09
CA MET A 185 6.91 -12.26 -13.07
C MET A 185 5.62 -12.80 -13.69
N GLN A 186 5.00 -13.79 -13.06
CA GLN A 186 3.66 -14.23 -13.46
C GLN A 186 2.63 -13.11 -13.30
N SER A 187 1.68 -13.00 -14.24
CA SER A 187 0.61 -12.01 -14.25
C SER A 187 -0.53 -12.41 -15.19
N GLY A 188 -1.61 -11.61 -15.24
CA GLY A 188 -2.66 -11.71 -16.24
C GLY A 188 -3.90 -12.47 -15.81
N LEU A 189 -4.10 -12.72 -14.50
CA LEU A 189 -5.38 -13.18 -13.95
C LEU A 189 -6.24 -11.99 -13.54
N GLY A 190 -7.42 -11.84 -14.10
CA GLY A 190 -8.32 -10.73 -13.78
C GLY A 190 -8.79 -10.72 -12.31
N LEU A 191 -8.80 -11.87 -11.63
CA LEU A 191 -9.12 -12.01 -10.20
C LEU A 191 -7.87 -12.03 -9.30
N GLY A 192 -6.68 -11.94 -9.89
CA GLY A 192 -5.40 -11.94 -9.17
C GLY A 192 -4.95 -13.33 -8.71
N GLU A 193 -5.74 -14.03 -7.92
CA GLU A 193 -5.36 -15.30 -7.31
C GLU A 193 -5.91 -16.53 -8.05
N PRO A 194 -5.07 -17.58 -8.24
CA PRO A 194 -5.49 -18.83 -8.88
C PRO A 194 -6.67 -19.51 -8.22
N GLU A 195 -6.81 -19.38 -6.91
CA GLU A 195 -7.86 -20.02 -6.11
C GLU A 195 -9.27 -19.69 -6.61
N TYR A 196 -9.51 -18.46 -7.09
CA TYR A 196 -10.80 -18.05 -7.64
C TYR A 196 -11.22 -18.83 -8.89
N TYR A 197 -10.25 -19.33 -9.66
CA TYR A 197 -10.47 -20.11 -10.88
C TYR A 197 -10.49 -21.61 -10.65
N LEU A 198 -9.65 -22.09 -9.72
CA LEU A 198 -9.47 -23.52 -9.45
C LEU A 198 -10.50 -24.08 -8.46
N GLN A 199 -11.01 -23.20 -7.59
CA GLN A 199 -12.06 -23.51 -6.61
C GLN A 199 -13.20 -22.46 -6.73
N PRO A 200 -13.87 -22.38 -7.90
CA PRO A 200 -14.73 -21.25 -8.19
C PRO A 200 -15.98 -21.25 -7.31
N ASN A 201 -16.27 -20.10 -6.72
CA ASN A 201 -17.59 -19.76 -6.23
C ASN A 201 -18.47 -19.35 -7.43
N ALA A 202 -19.68 -19.91 -7.55
CA ALA A 202 -20.57 -19.67 -8.69
C ALA A 202 -20.91 -18.18 -8.87
N THR A 203 -21.23 -17.48 -7.77
CA THR A 203 -21.56 -16.04 -7.81
C THR A 203 -20.40 -15.19 -8.34
N ILE A 204 -19.17 -15.48 -7.89
CA ILE A 204 -17.96 -14.76 -8.34
C ILE A 204 -17.69 -15.08 -9.81
N LYS A 205 -17.74 -16.35 -10.21
CA LYS A 205 -17.53 -16.77 -11.58
C LYS A 205 -18.53 -16.12 -12.54
N ASP A 206 -19.83 -16.21 -12.24
CA ASP A 206 -20.90 -15.71 -13.09
C ASP A 206 -20.85 -14.16 -13.16
N GLY A 207 -20.54 -13.50 -12.04
CA GLY A 207 -20.33 -12.06 -11.96
C GLY A 207 -19.16 -11.60 -12.84
N TYR A 208 -18.02 -12.31 -12.77
CA TYR A 208 -16.85 -12.03 -13.61
C TYR A 208 -17.14 -12.19 -15.10
N ILE A 209 -17.77 -13.32 -15.50
CA ILE A 209 -18.18 -13.57 -16.89
C ILE A 209 -19.13 -12.47 -17.37
N THR A 210 -20.09 -12.06 -16.53
CA THR A 210 -21.04 -10.99 -16.85
C THR A 210 -20.34 -9.65 -17.07
N MET A 211 -19.35 -9.30 -16.23
CA MET A 211 -18.54 -8.09 -16.40
C MET A 211 -17.78 -8.13 -17.73
N VAL A 212 -17.06 -9.21 -18.01
CA VAL A 212 -16.30 -9.37 -19.26
C VAL A 212 -17.23 -9.34 -20.48
N GLN A 213 -18.41 -9.97 -20.41
CA GLN A 213 -19.43 -9.88 -21.46
C GLN A 213 -19.83 -8.44 -21.76
N LYS A 214 -20.11 -7.63 -20.71
CA LYS A 214 -20.40 -6.20 -20.86
C LYS A 214 -19.24 -5.45 -21.52
N TYR A 215 -18.00 -5.73 -21.12
CA TYR A 215 -16.81 -5.13 -21.72
C TYR A 215 -16.71 -5.43 -23.23
N MET A 216 -16.92 -6.68 -23.64
CA MET A 216 -16.85 -7.09 -25.04
C MET A 216 -17.92 -6.40 -25.89
N ALA A 217 -19.15 -6.33 -25.39
CA ALA A 217 -20.27 -5.67 -26.09
C ALA A 217 -20.08 -4.14 -26.17
N LEU A 218 -19.82 -3.48 -25.02
CA LEU A 218 -19.67 -2.02 -24.95
C LEU A 218 -18.48 -1.50 -25.76
N SER A 219 -17.40 -2.28 -25.88
CA SER A 219 -16.23 -1.91 -26.66
C SER A 219 -16.39 -2.11 -28.16
N GLY A 220 -17.42 -2.85 -28.60
CA GLY A 220 -17.58 -3.29 -30.00
C GLY A 220 -16.46 -4.25 -30.45
N PHE A 221 -15.73 -4.87 -29.52
CA PHE A 221 -14.72 -5.87 -29.87
C PHE A 221 -15.34 -7.15 -30.43
N THR A 222 -16.51 -7.51 -29.93
CA THR A 222 -17.40 -8.54 -30.51
C THR A 222 -18.80 -7.98 -30.74
N THR A 223 -19.61 -8.69 -31.53
CA THR A 223 -21.04 -8.42 -31.54
C THR A 223 -21.66 -8.78 -30.18
N GLU A 224 -22.80 -8.19 -29.84
CA GLU A 224 -23.52 -8.48 -28.61
C GLU A 224 -23.89 -9.96 -28.49
N ALA A 225 -24.25 -10.61 -29.60
CA ALA A 225 -24.56 -12.05 -29.65
C ALA A 225 -23.34 -12.94 -29.36
N GLU A 226 -22.12 -12.47 -29.64
CA GLU A 226 -20.88 -13.22 -29.43
C GLU A 226 -20.22 -12.89 -28.09
N ALA A 227 -20.61 -11.81 -27.44
CA ALA A 227 -19.97 -11.29 -26.22
C ALA A 227 -19.96 -12.33 -25.06
N GLN A 228 -21.06 -13.06 -24.89
CA GLN A 228 -21.15 -14.10 -23.85
C GLN A 228 -20.13 -15.22 -24.10
N LYS A 229 -20.02 -15.70 -25.35
CA LYS A 229 -19.05 -16.76 -25.72
C LYS A 229 -17.62 -16.26 -25.53
N ALA A 230 -17.33 -15.01 -25.92
CA ALA A 230 -16.02 -14.42 -25.71
C ALA A 230 -15.67 -14.35 -24.21
N ALA A 231 -16.59 -13.93 -23.35
CA ALA A 231 -16.39 -13.90 -21.90
C ALA A 231 -16.15 -15.28 -21.29
N GLN A 232 -16.89 -16.30 -21.74
CA GLN A 232 -16.66 -17.70 -21.33
C GLN A 232 -15.28 -18.20 -21.78
N ASN A 233 -14.84 -17.83 -22.97
CA ASN A 233 -13.50 -18.17 -23.46
C ASN A 233 -12.40 -17.48 -22.63
N VAL A 234 -12.59 -16.21 -22.23
CA VAL A 234 -11.66 -15.51 -21.32
C VAL A 234 -11.57 -16.24 -19.99
N TRP A 235 -12.70 -16.60 -19.36
CA TRP A 235 -12.71 -17.37 -18.13
C TRP A 235 -11.96 -18.70 -18.27
N ALA A 236 -12.23 -19.44 -19.36
CA ALA A 236 -11.58 -20.72 -19.61
C ALA A 236 -10.06 -20.57 -19.83
N PHE A 237 -9.63 -19.49 -20.52
CA PHE A 237 -8.22 -19.18 -20.72
C PHE A 237 -7.53 -18.85 -19.40
N GLU A 238 -8.11 -17.97 -18.59
CA GLU A 238 -7.56 -17.58 -17.28
C GLU A 238 -7.57 -18.77 -16.29
N THR A 239 -8.55 -19.68 -16.39
CA THR A 239 -8.54 -20.93 -15.59
C THR A 239 -7.34 -21.80 -15.93
N GLU A 240 -6.96 -21.92 -17.21
CA GLU A 240 -5.78 -22.68 -17.59
C GLU A 240 -4.48 -21.93 -17.26
N LEU A 241 -4.48 -20.61 -17.36
CA LEU A 241 -3.39 -19.77 -16.88
C LEU A 241 -3.19 -19.95 -15.36
N ALA A 242 -4.29 -19.94 -14.59
CA ALA A 242 -4.27 -20.17 -13.15
C ALA A 242 -3.64 -21.50 -12.74
N ARG A 243 -3.82 -22.57 -13.56
CA ARG A 243 -3.21 -23.89 -13.29
C ARG A 243 -1.69 -23.92 -13.39
N ILE A 244 -1.11 -22.99 -14.08
CA ILE A 244 0.36 -22.88 -14.24
C ILE A 244 0.96 -21.80 -13.34
N PHE A 245 0.11 -21.02 -12.65
CA PHE A 245 0.57 -20.08 -11.63
C PHE A 245 1.27 -20.83 -10.51
N ILE A 246 2.28 -20.20 -9.99
CA ILE A 246 3.03 -20.67 -8.84
C ILE A 246 2.35 -20.17 -7.58
N ASP A 247 2.32 -21.02 -6.58
CA ASP A 247 1.72 -20.72 -5.28
C ASP A 247 2.38 -19.48 -4.63
N LYS A 248 1.55 -18.64 -4.01
CA LYS A 248 1.98 -17.40 -3.36
C LYS A 248 3.00 -17.62 -2.23
N ASP A 249 2.93 -18.77 -1.53
CA ASP A 249 3.92 -19.12 -0.51
C ASP A 249 5.31 -19.34 -1.11
N VAL A 250 5.37 -19.91 -2.34
CA VAL A 250 6.62 -20.08 -3.09
C VAL A 250 7.14 -18.75 -3.62
N LEU A 251 6.25 -17.88 -4.10
CA LEU A 251 6.62 -16.57 -4.62
C LEU A 251 7.22 -15.63 -3.56
N ARG A 252 6.88 -15.85 -2.31
CA ARG A 252 7.44 -15.09 -1.19
C ARG A 252 8.85 -15.54 -0.81
N ASP A 253 9.26 -16.74 -1.21
CA ASP A 253 10.57 -17.31 -0.83
C ASP A 253 11.67 -16.87 -1.80
N PRO A 254 12.59 -15.96 -1.38
CA PRO A 254 13.65 -15.47 -2.25
C PRO A 254 14.63 -16.56 -2.70
N ASP A 255 14.77 -17.67 -1.95
CA ASP A 255 15.61 -18.79 -2.35
C ASP A 255 15.03 -19.53 -3.58
N GLN A 256 13.71 -19.49 -3.75
CA GLN A 256 13.03 -20.10 -4.88
C GLN A 256 12.86 -19.17 -6.07
N THR A 257 12.76 -17.85 -5.80
CA THR A 257 12.52 -16.83 -6.82
C THR A 257 13.78 -16.16 -7.36
N ASN A 258 14.94 -16.48 -6.83
CA ASN A 258 16.24 -16.03 -7.33
C ASN A 258 16.73 -16.92 -8.48
N ASN A 259 16.29 -16.63 -9.71
CA ASN A 259 16.65 -17.36 -10.91
C ASN A 259 17.21 -16.39 -11.96
N VAL A 260 18.41 -15.88 -11.74
CA VAL A 260 19.07 -14.92 -12.64
C VAL A 260 19.66 -15.68 -13.83
N LEU A 261 19.18 -15.33 -15.03
CA LEU A 261 19.51 -15.95 -16.31
C LEU A 261 20.01 -14.91 -17.30
N THR A 262 20.78 -15.36 -18.33
CA THR A 262 21.09 -14.53 -19.50
C THR A 262 19.87 -14.42 -20.43
N PRO A 263 19.77 -13.39 -21.29
CA PRO A 263 18.69 -13.27 -22.26
C PRO A 263 18.54 -14.52 -23.16
N GLN A 264 19.62 -15.17 -23.53
CA GLN A 264 19.63 -16.40 -24.34
C GLN A 264 19.02 -17.58 -23.58
N GLN A 265 19.32 -17.70 -22.28
CA GLN A 265 18.72 -18.73 -21.42
C GLN A 265 17.23 -18.50 -21.23
N VAL A 266 16.82 -17.23 -21.10
CA VAL A 266 15.39 -16.87 -21.02
C VAL A 266 14.68 -17.18 -22.35
N ALA A 267 15.27 -16.81 -23.49
CA ALA A 267 14.71 -17.10 -24.82
C ALA A 267 14.48 -18.61 -25.02
N ALA A 268 15.35 -19.47 -24.47
CA ALA A 268 15.19 -20.93 -24.54
C ALA A 268 13.98 -21.49 -23.76
N LEU A 269 13.31 -20.69 -22.92
CA LEU A 269 12.06 -21.07 -22.24
C LEU A 269 10.86 -21.03 -23.18
N PHE A 270 10.95 -20.33 -24.32
CA PHE A 270 9.86 -20.07 -25.25
C PHE A 270 10.08 -20.79 -26.59
N GLN A 271 8.98 -21.26 -27.19
CA GLN A 271 8.95 -21.86 -28.53
C GLN A 271 8.00 -21.10 -29.47
N THR A 272 7.01 -20.43 -28.89
CA THR A 272 5.95 -19.70 -29.62
C THR A 272 6.12 -18.19 -29.52
N PHE A 273 6.49 -17.71 -28.32
CA PHE A 273 6.71 -16.30 -28.05
C PHE A 273 8.16 -15.93 -28.40
N ASP A 274 8.33 -14.93 -29.28
CA ASP A 274 9.68 -14.42 -29.65
C ASP A 274 10.23 -13.50 -28.57
N PHE A 275 10.86 -14.09 -27.55
CA PHE A 275 11.45 -13.35 -26.43
C PHE A 275 12.56 -12.40 -26.86
N ASN A 276 13.37 -12.75 -27.89
CA ASN A 276 14.45 -11.88 -28.33
C ASN A 276 13.93 -10.57 -28.93
N SER A 277 12.92 -10.64 -29.81
CA SER A 277 12.24 -9.45 -30.34
C SER A 277 11.52 -8.66 -29.25
N TYR A 278 10.92 -9.37 -28.28
CA TYR A 278 10.25 -8.76 -27.16
C TYR A 278 11.22 -7.92 -26.30
N ILE A 279 12.29 -8.52 -25.77
CA ILE A 279 13.19 -7.83 -24.84
C ILE A 279 13.94 -6.67 -25.52
N ALA A 280 14.30 -6.82 -26.79
CA ALA A 280 14.91 -5.76 -27.58
C ALA A 280 14.01 -4.53 -27.78
N SER A 281 12.69 -4.72 -27.71
CA SER A 281 11.71 -3.64 -27.91
C SER A 281 11.11 -3.14 -26.61
N ALA A 282 11.02 -3.99 -25.58
CA ALA A 282 10.38 -3.68 -24.30
C ALA A 282 11.26 -2.83 -23.36
N VAL A 283 12.59 -2.97 -23.46
CA VAL A 283 13.53 -2.26 -22.57
C VAL A 283 14.48 -1.37 -23.40
N PRO A 284 14.86 -0.18 -22.88
CA PRO A 284 15.73 0.76 -23.61
C PRO A 284 17.13 0.21 -23.92
N THR A 285 17.63 -0.72 -23.09
CA THR A 285 18.93 -1.37 -23.25
C THR A 285 18.75 -2.85 -22.93
N THR A 286 19.16 -3.74 -23.83
CA THR A 286 19.10 -5.18 -23.59
C THR A 286 19.90 -5.53 -22.33
N PRO A 287 19.28 -6.13 -21.30
CA PRO A 287 19.95 -6.45 -20.05
C PRO A 287 20.95 -7.61 -20.23
N ASP A 288 22.04 -7.59 -19.45
CA ASP A 288 22.99 -8.72 -19.40
C ASP A 288 22.42 -9.89 -18.59
N SER A 289 21.50 -9.61 -17.68
CA SER A 289 20.88 -10.58 -16.80
C SER A 289 19.42 -10.24 -16.50
N ILE A 290 18.60 -11.27 -16.33
CA ILE A 290 17.17 -11.18 -16.09
C ILE A 290 16.82 -12.16 -14.97
N ASN A 291 16.16 -11.70 -13.91
CA ASN A 291 15.61 -12.61 -12.93
C ASN A 291 14.25 -13.13 -13.42
N VAL A 292 14.15 -14.42 -13.63
CA VAL A 292 12.89 -15.11 -13.99
C VAL A 292 12.36 -15.77 -12.74
N VAL A 293 11.30 -15.23 -12.15
CA VAL A 293 10.80 -15.69 -10.84
C VAL A 293 10.63 -17.21 -10.78
N LEU A 294 10.04 -17.84 -11.82
CA LEU A 294 10.04 -19.30 -11.96
C LEU A 294 9.91 -19.73 -13.44
N ASN A 295 10.88 -20.48 -13.91
CA ASN A 295 10.98 -20.96 -15.31
C ASN A 295 9.79 -21.81 -15.75
N SER A 296 9.19 -22.57 -14.83
CA SER A 296 8.04 -23.47 -15.09
C SER A 296 6.81 -22.69 -15.56
N TYR A 297 6.57 -21.51 -14.99
CA TYR A 297 5.48 -20.64 -15.41
C TYR A 297 5.60 -20.25 -16.87
N PHE A 298 6.76 -19.72 -17.28
CA PHE A 298 6.98 -19.22 -18.65
C PHE A 298 6.91 -20.32 -19.69
N LYS A 299 7.43 -21.52 -19.39
CA LYS A 299 7.26 -22.71 -20.25
C LYS A 299 5.78 -23.13 -20.35
N GLY A 300 5.02 -23.02 -19.27
CA GLY A 300 3.59 -23.32 -19.25
C GLY A 300 2.79 -22.31 -20.07
N MET A 301 3.06 -21.02 -19.88
CA MET A 301 2.44 -19.91 -20.61
C MET A 301 2.70 -20.03 -22.14
N ASP A 302 3.92 -20.33 -22.55
CA ASP A 302 4.23 -20.50 -23.97
C ASP A 302 3.46 -21.68 -24.60
N ARG A 303 3.34 -22.82 -23.88
CA ARG A 303 2.48 -23.94 -24.31
C ARG A 303 1.01 -23.54 -24.39
N LEU A 304 0.52 -22.70 -23.46
CA LEU A 304 -0.86 -22.21 -23.52
C LEU A 304 -1.08 -21.34 -24.76
N LEU A 305 -0.17 -20.42 -25.08
CA LEU A 305 -0.21 -19.61 -26.30
C LEU A 305 -0.19 -20.47 -27.57
N LYS A 306 0.55 -21.59 -27.56
CA LYS A 306 0.62 -22.52 -28.70
C LYS A 306 -0.67 -23.30 -28.90
N SER A 307 -1.33 -23.70 -27.81
CA SER A 307 -2.47 -24.63 -27.85
C SER A 307 -3.82 -23.99 -28.02
N LYS A 308 -4.00 -22.73 -27.58
CA LYS A 308 -5.30 -22.04 -27.60
C LYS A 308 -5.62 -21.42 -28.95
N ASP A 309 -6.91 -21.36 -29.28
CA ASP A 309 -7.38 -20.67 -30.46
C ASP A 309 -7.03 -19.18 -30.41
N LEU A 310 -6.60 -18.64 -31.56
CA LEU A 310 -6.19 -17.25 -31.66
C LEU A 310 -7.32 -16.28 -31.25
N SER A 311 -8.59 -16.62 -31.56
CA SER A 311 -9.75 -15.81 -31.15
C SER A 311 -9.89 -15.73 -29.63
N THR A 312 -9.60 -16.82 -28.91
CA THR A 312 -9.60 -16.85 -27.43
C THR A 312 -8.48 -15.97 -26.87
N ILE A 313 -7.26 -16.06 -27.42
CA ILE A 313 -6.13 -15.22 -26.99
C ILE A 313 -6.45 -13.74 -27.22
N LYS A 314 -7.01 -13.40 -28.37
CA LYS A 314 -7.41 -12.02 -28.70
C LYS A 314 -8.48 -11.49 -27.73
N ALA A 315 -9.50 -12.29 -27.42
CA ALA A 315 -10.54 -11.92 -26.46
C ALA A 315 -9.95 -11.69 -25.05
N TYR A 316 -9.02 -12.56 -24.62
CA TYR A 316 -8.30 -12.40 -23.35
C TYR A 316 -7.49 -11.09 -23.30
N LEU A 317 -6.68 -10.82 -24.32
CA LEU A 317 -5.88 -9.57 -24.39
C LEU A 317 -6.77 -8.32 -24.40
N ALA A 318 -7.88 -8.36 -25.13
CA ALA A 318 -8.85 -7.25 -25.15
C ALA A 318 -9.51 -7.05 -23.78
N ALA A 319 -9.91 -8.14 -23.10
CA ALA A 319 -10.48 -8.08 -21.76
C ALA A 319 -9.52 -7.46 -20.75
N GLN A 320 -8.23 -7.82 -20.81
CA GLN A 320 -7.20 -7.25 -19.94
C GLN A 320 -7.07 -5.73 -20.17
N VAL A 321 -6.94 -5.27 -21.42
CA VAL A 321 -6.84 -3.83 -21.74
C VAL A 321 -8.07 -3.06 -21.27
N ILE A 322 -9.28 -3.60 -21.51
CA ILE A 322 -10.51 -2.92 -21.11
C ILE A 322 -10.60 -2.86 -19.59
N ASN A 323 -10.28 -3.95 -18.90
CA ASN A 323 -10.33 -4.00 -17.43
C ASN A 323 -9.39 -2.99 -16.77
N GLU A 324 -8.16 -2.86 -17.26
CA GLU A 324 -7.19 -1.86 -16.79
C GLU A 324 -7.67 -0.42 -17.00
N CYS A 325 -8.43 -0.17 -18.07
CA CYS A 325 -8.89 1.17 -18.42
C CYS A 325 -10.32 1.48 -17.94
N ALA A 326 -11.09 0.49 -17.49
CA ALA A 326 -12.55 0.61 -17.26
C ALA A 326 -12.95 1.75 -16.31
N SER A 327 -12.15 2.00 -15.25
CA SER A 327 -12.40 3.09 -14.28
C SER A 327 -12.25 4.50 -14.87
N PHE A 328 -11.62 4.64 -16.03
CA PHE A 328 -11.33 5.90 -16.73
C PHE A 328 -12.19 6.09 -17.98
N LEU A 329 -12.97 5.08 -18.39
CA LEU A 329 -13.87 5.08 -19.51
C LEU A 329 -15.27 5.64 -19.14
N SER A 330 -16.21 5.57 -20.08
CA SER A 330 -17.61 5.95 -19.88
C SER A 330 -18.31 5.14 -18.78
N SER A 331 -19.43 5.66 -18.30
CA SER A 331 -20.19 5.13 -17.16
C SER A 331 -20.55 3.65 -17.29
N GLY A 332 -20.82 3.17 -18.51
CA GLY A 332 -21.09 1.76 -18.76
C GLY A 332 -19.96 0.83 -18.31
N PHE A 333 -18.71 1.18 -18.59
CA PHE A 333 -17.53 0.40 -18.17
C PHE A 333 -17.28 0.54 -16.67
N VAL A 334 -17.33 1.76 -16.13
CA VAL A 334 -17.19 2.03 -14.68
C VAL A 334 -18.19 1.22 -13.88
N ASN A 335 -19.45 1.21 -14.30
CA ASN A 335 -20.51 0.48 -13.60
C ASN A 335 -20.33 -1.03 -13.71
N ALA A 336 -19.94 -1.56 -14.89
CA ALA A 336 -19.67 -2.99 -15.05
C ALA A 336 -18.52 -3.45 -14.12
N GLN A 337 -17.45 -2.66 -14.03
CA GLN A 337 -16.32 -2.92 -13.12
C GLN A 337 -16.75 -2.88 -11.66
N PHE A 338 -17.50 -1.85 -11.26
CA PHE A 338 -17.96 -1.70 -9.88
C PHE A 338 -18.97 -2.78 -9.48
N ASP A 339 -19.90 -3.17 -10.37
CA ASP A 339 -20.88 -4.23 -10.09
C ASP A 339 -20.20 -5.55 -9.76
N PHE A 340 -19.04 -5.82 -10.36
CA PHE A 340 -18.29 -7.03 -10.04
C PHE A 340 -17.30 -6.82 -8.89
N TYR A 341 -16.24 -6.03 -9.09
CA TYR A 341 -15.17 -5.89 -8.06
C TYR A 341 -15.63 -5.18 -6.79
N GLY A 342 -16.52 -4.19 -6.94
CA GLY A 342 -17.07 -3.46 -5.79
C GLY A 342 -18.14 -4.25 -5.07
N LYS A 343 -19.24 -4.58 -5.77
CA LYS A 343 -20.41 -5.21 -5.14
C LYS A 343 -20.20 -6.71 -4.91
N THR A 344 -19.92 -7.46 -5.97
CA THR A 344 -19.90 -8.93 -5.88
C THR A 344 -18.69 -9.45 -5.12
N LEU A 345 -17.50 -8.94 -5.42
CA LEU A 345 -16.26 -9.46 -4.85
C LEU A 345 -15.96 -8.88 -3.45
N SER A 346 -16.25 -7.59 -3.20
CA SER A 346 -15.86 -6.91 -1.96
C SER A 346 -17.04 -6.51 -1.06
N GLY A 347 -18.31 -6.64 -1.53
CA GLY A 347 -19.51 -6.35 -0.73
C GLY A 347 -19.81 -4.86 -0.55
N LYS A 348 -19.25 -3.95 -1.36
CA LYS A 348 -19.62 -2.54 -1.37
C LYS A 348 -21.02 -2.36 -1.94
N THR A 349 -21.73 -1.32 -1.50
CA THR A 349 -23.09 -1.04 -2.01
C THR A 349 -23.15 0.20 -2.89
N GLN A 350 -22.13 1.06 -2.85
CA GLN A 350 -22.02 2.29 -3.63
C GLN A 350 -20.58 2.50 -4.10
N ASN A 351 -20.40 3.11 -5.30
CA ASN A 351 -19.08 3.54 -5.74
C ASN A 351 -18.68 4.86 -5.04
N LYS A 352 -17.39 5.13 -4.97
CA LYS A 352 -16.90 6.44 -4.53
C LYS A 352 -17.38 7.55 -5.48
N GLU A 353 -17.56 8.76 -4.94
CA GLU A 353 -17.86 9.96 -5.69
C GLU A 353 -16.83 10.20 -6.81
N ARG A 354 -17.24 10.88 -7.89
CA ARG A 354 -16.37 11.14 -9.03
C ARG A 354 -15.06 11.81 -8.63
N TRP A 355 -15.16 12.90 -7.84
CA TRP A 355 -13.99 13.66 -7.40
C TRP A 355 -13.02 12.79 -6.59
N GLN A 356 -13.51 11.87 -5.75
CA GLN A 356 -12.67 10.96 -4.96
C GLN A 356 -11.87 10.04 -5.88
N ARG A 357 -12.51 9.46 -6.88
CA ARG A 357 -11.86 8.59 -7.86
C ARG A 357 -10.80 9.34 -8.68
N VAL A 358 -11.11 10.57 -9.09
CA VAL A 358 -10.19 11.43 -9.86
C VAL A 358 -8.99 11.85 -9.02
N VAL A 359 -9.23 12.32 -7.78
CA VAL A 359 -8.15 12.69 -6.85
C VAL A 359 -7.25 11.50 -6.52
N ALA A 360 -7.84 10.33 -6.26
CA ALA A 360 -7.06 9.11 -6.01
C ALA A 360 -6.19 8.72 -7.21
N SER A 361 -6.73 8.83 -8.43
CA SER A 361 -5.98 8.55 -9.67
C SER A 361 -4.82 9.54 -9.88
N ILE A 362 -5.06 10.84 -9.65
CA ILE A 362 -4.01 11.87 -9.76
C ILE A 362 -2.91 11.62 -8.70
N SER A 363 -3.32 11.36 -7.46
CA SER A 363 -2.39 11.07 -6.36
C SER A 363 -1.53 9.83 -6.61
N GLY A 364 -2.11 8.78 -7.23
CA GLY A 364 -1.38 7.56 -7.57
C GLY A 364 -0.44 7.73 -8.77
N LEU A 365 -0.88 8.44 -9.80
CA LEU A 365 -0.17 8.56 -11.07
C LEU A 365 0.85 9.72 -11.09
N LEU A 366 0.56 10.82 -10.42
CA LEU A 366 1.45 11.97 -10.27
C LEU A 366 1.92 12.11 -8.81
N GLY A 367 2.37 11.00 -8.23
CA GLY A 367 2.63 10.87 -6.80
C GLY A 367 3.57 11.94 -6.23
N GLU A 368 4.75 12.15 -6.81
CA GLU A 368 5.68 13.16 -6.32
C GLU A 368 5.26 14.60 -6.63
N PRO A 369 4.75 14.95 -7.83
CA PRO A 369 4.16 16.28 -8.08
C PRO A 369 3.09 16.66 -7.05
N VAL A 370 2.18 15.76 -6.73
CA VAL A 370 1.16 15.97 -5.69
C VAL A 370 1.78 16.01 -4.29
N GLY A 371 2.78 15.14 -4.04
CA GLY A 371 3.51 15.10 -2.78
C GLY A 371 4.19 16.41 -2.42
N GLN A 372 4.75 17.14 -3.40
CA GLN A 372 5.34 18.47 -3.19
C GLN A 372 4.31 19.46 -2.65
N LEU A 373 3.11 19.47 -3.20
CA LEU A 373 2.01 20.32 -2.72
C LEU A 373 1.58 19.92 -1.29
N TYR A 374 1.46 18.61 -1.06
CA TYR A 374 1.00 18.06 0.20
C TYR A 374 1.94 18.40 1.37
N VAL A 375 3.23 18.11 1.24
CA VAL A 375 4.18 18.30 2.34
C VAL A 375 4.38 19.78 2.69
N LYS A 376 4.32 20.65 1.70
CA LYS A 376 4.40 22.10 1.91
C LYS A 376 3.31 22.62 2.85
N GLN A 377 2.11 22.03 2.80
CA GLN A 377 0.94 22.46 3.55
C GLN A 377 0.71 21.68 4.83
N TYR A 378 0.97 20.36 4.83
CA TYR A 378 0.47 19.47 5.87
C TYR A 378 1.55 18.73 6.67
N PHE A 379 2.84 18.92 6.36
CA PHE A 379 3.90 18.24 7.09
C PHE A 379 4.91 19.20 7.72
N PRO A 380 4.75 19.55 9.02
CA PRO A 380 5.65 20.48 9.69
C PRO A 380 7.03 19.85 9.96
N PRO A 381 8.13 20.64 9.89
CA PRO A 381 9.49 20.15 10.16
C PRO A 381 9.66 19.48 11.52
N GLU A 382 8.91 19.91 12.54
CA GLU A 382 8.97 19.35 13.89
C GLU A 382 8.50 17.89 13.92
N ALA A 383 7.49 17.53 13.10
CA ALA A 383 7.06 16.14 12.97
C ALA A 383 8.19 15.25 12.43
N LYS A 384 8.91 15.69 11.38
CA LYS A 384 10.09 14.95 10.86
C LYS A 384 11.14 14.74 11.94
N LYS A 385 11.44 15.80 12.72
CA LYS A 385 12.45 15.74 13.79
C LYS A 385 12.08 14.75 14.89
N GLN A 386 10.83 14.79 15.38
CA GLN A 386 10.36 13.84 16.41
C GLN A 386 10.34 12.41 15.89
N MET A 387 9.96 12.19 14.63
CA MET A 387 9.99 10.87 14.02
C MET A 387 11.39 10.29 13.92
N VAL A 388 12.39 11.09 13.51
CA VAL A 388 13.79 10.65 13.47
C VAL A 388 14.28 10.25 14.87
N HIS A 389 13.87 10.97 15.92
CA HIS A 389 14.19 10.61 17.29
C HIS A 389 13.52 9.29 17.72
N LEU A 390 12.22 9.10 17.41
CA LEU A 390 11.50 7.85 17.64
C LEU A 390 12.22 6.67 16.98
N VAL A 391 12.52 6.78 15.67
CA VAL A 391 13.23 5.74 14.91
C VAL A 391 14.57 5.40 15.57
N SER A 392 15.33 6.40 16.00
CA SER A 392 16.62 6.19 16.68
C SER A 392 16.46 5.40 17.99
N ASN A 393 15.44 5.72 18.79
CA ASN A 393 15.18 5.03 20.05
C ASN A 393 14.72 3.58 19.83
N LEU A 394 13.84 3.35 18.82
CA LEU A 394 13.41 1.99 18.46
C LEU A 394 14.57 1.16 17.93
N LYS A 395 15.44 1.75 17.09
CA LYS A 395 16.64 1.08 16.58
C LYS A 395 17.56 0.63 17.70
N ALA A 396 17.76 1.48 18.72
CA ALA A 396 18.53 1.12 19.91
C ALA A 396 17.85 0.00 20.71
N ALA A 397 16.52 0.07 20.90
CA ALA A 397 15.77 -0.96 21.62
C ALA A 397 15.83 -2.33 20.91
N LEU A 398 15.69 -2.37 19.57
CA LEU A 398 15.84 -3.60 18.80
C LEU A 398 17.28 -4.14 18.88
N GLY A 399 18.28 -3.26 18.85
CA GLY A 399 19.67 -3.63 19.06
C GLY A 399 19.91 -4.31 20.41
N ASP A 400 19.34 -3.78 21.48
CA ASP A 400 19.40 -4.37 22.82
C ASP A 400 18.68 -5.74 22.87
N ARG A 401 17.55 -5.90 22.15
CA ARG A 401 16.84 -7.19 22.06
C ARG A 401 17.66 -8.24 21.34
N ILE A 402 18.27 -7.90 20.21
CA ILE A 402 19.19 -8.80 19.48
C ILE A 402 20.36 -9.20 20.38
N ALA A 403 20.97 -8.26 21.09
CA ALA A 403 22.11 -8.55 21.97
C ALA A 403 21.77 -9.54 23.08
N ARG A 404 20.59 -9.41 23.71
CA ARG A 404 20.14 -10.28 24.81
C ARG A 404 19.35 -11.52 24.36
N ASN A 405 19.18 -11.73 23.04
CA ASN A 405 18.48 -12.89 22.51
C ASN A 405 19.15 -14.19 22.97
N ASP A 406 18.36 -15.14 23.47
CA ASP A 406 18.86 -16.36 24.14
C ASP A 406 18.96 -17.57 23.22
N TRP A 407 18.46 -17.47 21.98
CA TRP A 407 18.45 -18.57 21.02
C TRP A 407 19.38 -18.36 19.82
N MET A 408 19.90 -17.15 19.62
CA MET A 408 20.85 -16.83 18.57
C MET A 408 22.29 -17.04 19.02
N THR A 409 23.12 -17.57 18.13
CA THR A 409 24.58 -17.60 18.31
C THR A 409 25.18 -16.20 18.26
N GLU A 410 26.33 -15.99 18.90
CA GLU A 410 27.01 -14.68 18.91
C GLU A 410 27.42 -14.22 17.49
N GLU A 411 27.72 -15.17 16.59
CA GLU A 411 28.02 -14.86 15.20
C GLU A 411 26.82 -14.23 14.50
N THR A 412 25.64 -14.84 14.62
CA THR A 412 24.40 -14.34 14.00
C THR A 412 23.95 -13.04 14.64
N LYS A 413 24.06 -12.90 15.99
CA LYS A 413 23.80 -11.62 16.67
C LYS A 413 24.64 -10.48 16.11
N LYS A 414 25.94 -10.70 15.90
CA LYS A 414 26.84 -9.70 15.33
C LYS A 414 26.38 -9.26 13.93
N LYS A 415 26.08 -10.21 13.05
CA LYS A 415 25.58 -9.92 11.70
C LYS A 415 24.22 -9.21 11.72
N ALA A 416 23.31 -9.60 12.64
CA ALA A 416 22.03 -8.95 12.86
C ALA A 416 22.21 -7.48 13.31
N GLN A 417 23.14 -7.20 14.23
CA GLN A 417 23.49 -5.84 14.64
C GLN A 417 24.04 -5.02 13.46
N GLU A 418 24.91 -5.61 12.64
CA GLU A 418 25.45 -4.96 11.44
C GLU A 418 24.33 -4.61 10.46
N LYS A 419 23.37 -5.53 10.23
CA LYS A 419 22.22 -5.29 9.36
C LYS A 419 21.30 -4.21 9.90
N LEU A 420 20.96 -4.27 11.20
CA LEU A 420 20.17 -3.24 11.86
C LEU A 420 20.83 -1.86 11.73
N ASN A 421 22.15 -1.77 11.95
CA ASN A 421 22.89 -0.52 11.84
C ASN A 421 22.92 0.04 10.41
N ALA A 422 22.88 -0.83 9.40
CA ALA A 422 22.87 -0.47 7.99
C ALA A 422 21.49 -0.04 7.46
N ILE A 423 20.40 -0.21 8.23
CA ILE A 423 19.06 0.22 7.78
C ILE A 423 19.05 1.70 7.40
N ILE A 424 18.67 1.96 6.16
CA ILE A 424 18.39 3.31 5.63
C ILE A 424 17.01 3.75 6.12
N VAL A 425 16.92 4.99 6.62
CA VAL A 425 15.69 5.53 7.22
C VAL A 425 15.17 6.69 6.38
N LYS A 426 13.94 6.58 5.88
CA LYS A 426 13.25 7.59 5.09
C LYS A 426 12.02 8.09 5.85
N VAL A 427 11.93 9.42 6.09
CA VAL A 427 10.86 10.04 6.88
C VAL A 427 10.29 11.24 6.15
N GLY A 428 8.98 11.25 5.96
CA GLY A 428 8.19 12.36 5.45
C GLY A 428 8.17 12.46 3.93
N TYR A 429 9.28 12.85 3.32
CA TYR A 429 9.39 13.07 1.89
C TYR A 429 10.84 13.00 1.41
N PRO A 430 11.08 12.73 0.08
CA PRO A 430 12.43 12.64 -0.49
C PRO A 430 13.12 14.01 -0.52
N ASP A 431 14.44 14.02 -0.30
CA ASP A 431 15.26 15.25 -0.38
C ASP A 431 15.42 15.74 -1.83
N LYS A 432 15.28 14.83 -2.80
CA LYS A 432 15.34 15.14 -4.24
C LYS A 432 14.09 14.63 -4.93
N TRP A 433 13.38 15.53 -5.57
CA TRP A 433 12.19 15.23 -6.37
C TRP A 433 12.56 14.78 -7.76
N ARG A 434 11.76 13.86 -8.28
CA ARG A 434 11.89 13.37 -9.66
C ARG A 434 11.46 14.43 -10.67
N ASP A 435 12.08 14.43 -11.85
CA ASP A 435 11.75 15.31 -12.97
C ASP A 435 10.61 14.72 -13.82
N TYR A 436 9.56 15.51 -14.02
CA TYR A 436 8.40 15.22 -14.86
C TYR A 436 8.34 16.11 -16.11
N SER A 437 9.41 16.83 -16.46
CA SER A 437 9.44 17.77 -17.59
C SER A 437 9.14 17.10 -18.94
N GLN A 438 9.51 15.83 -19.10
CA GLN A 438 9.26 15.06 -20.32
C GLN A 438 7.84 14.51 -20.45
N LEU A 439 7.05 14.57 -19.38
CA LEU A 439 5.66 14.16 -19.40
C LEU A 439 4.80 15.30 -19.94
N THR A 440 4.07 15.03 -21.03
CA THR A 440 3.07 15.97 -21.58
C THR A 440 1.68 15.54 -21.15
N ILE A 441 0.95 16.46 -20.53
CA ILE A 441 -0.48 16.34 -20.20
C ILE A 441 -1.16 17.58 -20.77
N ASP A 442 -2.31 17.38 -21.40
CA ASP A 442 -3.10 18.41 -22.05
C ASP A 442 -4.60 18.20 -21.84
N GLN A 443 -5.41 19.03 -22.46
CA GLN A 443 -6.87 18.96 -22.38
C GLN A 443 -7.51 17.97 -23.36
N SER A 444 -6.73 17.07 -23.99
CA SER A 444 -7.18 16.18 -25.06
C SER A 444 -8.04 14.99 -24.60
N GLY A 445 -8.17 14.78 -23.31
CA GLY A 445 -9.03 13.73 -22.72
C GLY A 445 -8.42 12.98 -21.56
N TYR A 446 -9.28 12.56 -20.64
CA TYR A 446 -8.85 11.97 -19.36
C TYR A 446 -8.02 10.68 -19.57
N LEU A 447 -8.59 9.65 -20.21
CA LEU A 447 -7.89 8.38 -20.41
C LEU A 447 -6.65 8.52 -21.30
N LYS A 448 -6.64 9.43 -22.27
CA LYS A 448 -5.45 9.67 -23.09
C LYS A 448 -4.26 10.15 -22.23
N ASN A 449 -4.52 11.06 -21.29
CA ASN A 449 -3.53 11.52 -20.33
C ASN A 449 -3.09 10.41 -19.37
N ILE A 450 -4.03 9.59 -18.87
CA ILE A 450 -3.70 8.41 -18.03
C ILE A 450 -2.74 7.48 -18.77
N LEU A 451 -3.01 7.14 -20.02
CA LEU A 451 -2.13 6.28 -20.84
C LEU A 451 -0.76 6.92 -21.09
N ALA A 452 -0.70 8.24 -21.27
CA ALA A 452 0.59 8.96 -21.41
C ALA A 452 1.42 8.88 -20.12
N ILE A 453 0.78 9.03 -18.95
CA ILE A 453 1.44 8.89 -17.65
C ILE A 453 1.91 7.46 -17.44
N MET A 454 1.05 6.46 -17.67
CA MET A 454 1.41 5.04 -17.53
C MET A 454 2.63 4.69 -18.39
N LYS A 455 2.65 5.13 -19.64
CA LYS A 455 3.78 4.92 -20.53
C LYS A 455 5.05 5.64 -20.05
N PHE A 456 4.92 6.86 -19.57
CA PHE A 456 6.04 7.63 -18.99
C PHE A 456 6.61 6.92 -17.77
N GLU A 457 5.76 6.45 -16.85
CA GLU A 457 6.16 5.73 -15.64
C GLU A 457 6.84 4.41 -15.98
N ASN A 458 6.25 3.62 -16.88
CA ASN A 458 6.84 2.35 -17.31
C ASN A 458 8.21 2.55 -17.99
N ASN A 459 8.33 3.52 -18.89
CA ASN A 459 9.61 3.86 -19.52
C ASN A 459 10.66 4.29 -18.49
N TYR A 460 10.27 5.07 -17.51
CA TYR A 460 11.17 5.47 -16.42
C TYR A 460 11.67 4.25 -15.65
N GLN A 461 10.75 3.37 -15.22
CA GLN A 461 11.10 2.15 -14.50
C GLN A 461 12.08 1.29 -15.30
N LEU A 462 11.75 0.98 -16.54
CA LEU A 462 12.57 0.12 -17.39
C LEU A 462 13.91 0.78 -17.80
N SER A 463 13.98 2.11 -17.82
CA SER A 463 15.22 2.84 -18.09
C SER A 463 16.30 2.67 -17.03
N MET A 464 15.96 2.16 -15.87
CA MET A 464 16.89 1.91 -14.76
C MET A 464 17.58 0.54 -14.87
N ILE A 465 17.10 -0.37 -15.72
CA ILE A 465 17.72 -1.66 -15.94
C ILE A 465 19.18 -1.46 -16.40
N GLY A 466 20.11 -2.19 -15.78
CA GLY A 466 21.54 -2.08 -16.01
C GLY A 466 22.22 -0.88 -15.33
N LYS A 467 21.49 -0.09 -14.56
CA LYS A 467 22.04 1.05 -13.80
C LYS A 467 22.16 0.73 -12.30
N PRO A 468 23.03 1.44 -11.58
CA PRO A 468 23.08 1.33 -10.12
C PRO A 468 21.73 1.64 -9.48
N VAL A 469 21.44 0.95 -8.38
CA VAL A 469 20.28 1.25 -7.53
C VAL A 469 20.46 2.61 -6.87
N ASP A 470 19.45 3.47 -6.97
CA ASP A 470 19.43 4.77 -6.27
C ASP A 470 18.80 4.61 -4.88
N PRO A 471 19.59 4.67 -3.80
CA PRO A 471 19.06 4.51 -2.44
C PRO A 471 18.17 5.68 -1.99
N ASN A 472 18.17 6.80 -2.72
CA ASN A 472 17.32 7.97 -2.40
C ASN A 472 15.92 7.86 -3.01
N ARG A 473 15.69 6.89 -3.90
CA ARG A 473 14.38 6.70 -4.52
C ARG A 473 13.38 6.17 -3.51
N TRP A 474 12.19 6.78 -3.50
CA TRP A 474 11.05 6.35 -2.67
C TRP A 474 10.10 5.47 -3.49
N GLN A 475 9.54 4.43 -2.86
CA GLN A 475 8.53 3.59 -3.50
C GLN A 475 7.11 4.09 -3.21
N MET A 476 6.93 4.88 -2.14
CA MET A 476 5.66 5.51 -1.79
C MET A 476 5.79 7.02 -1.86
N SER A 477 4.75 7.68 -2.38
CA SER A 477 4.67 9.14 -2.37
C SER A 477 4.34 9.68 -0.97
N PRO A 478 4.70 10.94 -0.67
CA PRO A 478 4.54 11.50 0.68
C PRO A 478 3.11 11.50 1.23
N GLN A 479 2.10 11.55 0.37
CA GLN A 479 0.69 11.53 0.74
C GLN A 479 0.11 10.11 0.91
N THR A 480 0.94 9.07 0.87
CA THR A 480 0.52 7.68 1.12
C THR A 480 0.36 7.43 2.62
N VAL A 481 -0.81 6.94 3.04
CA VAL A 481 -1.07 6.49 4.42
C VAL A 481 -0.63 5.03 4.55
N ASN A 482 0.65 4.82 4.61
CA ASN A 482 1.30 3.51 4.80
C ASN A 482 2.77 3.68 5.19
N ALA A 483 3.47 2.57 5.42
CA ALA A 483 4.92 2.45 5.61
C ALA A 483 5.42 1.23 4.84
N TYR A 484 6.75 1.06 4.70
CA TYR A 484 7.33 -0.16 4.14
C TYR A 484 8.75 -0.42 4.62
N TYR A 485 9.13 -1.69 4.61
CA TYR A 485 10.51 -2.16 4.57
C TYR A 485 10.84 -2.70 3.17
N GLU A 486 11.99 -2.32 2.61
CA GLU A 486 12.48 -2.84 1.31
C GLU A 486 13.76 -3.65 1.55
N PRO A 487 13.70 -4.98 1.38
CA PRO A 487 14.83 -5.85 1.70
C PRO A 487 16.05 -5.66 0.79
N THR A 488 15.85 -5.31 -0.48
CA THR A 488 16.93 -5.19 -1.47
C THR A 488 17.79 -3.95 -1.28
N THR A 489 17.29 -2.94 -0.58
CA THR A 489 18.03 -1.73 -0.17
C THR A 489 18.22 -1.64 1.34
N ASN A 490 17.65 -2.57 2.09
CA ASN A 490 17.64 -2.58 3.56
C ASN A 490 17.17 -1.24 4.12
N GLU A 491 15.98 -0.80 3.72
CA GLU A 491 15.43 0.51 4.08
C GLU A 491 14.03 0.43 4.69
N ILE A 492 13.73 1.38 5.57
CA ILE A 492 12.39 1.64 6.11
C ILE A 492 11.92 3.02 5.69
N CYS A 493 10.63 3.15 5.36
CA CYS A 493 10.07 4.41 4.88
C CYS A 493 8.74 4.72 5.57
N PHE A 494 8.60 5.97 6.01
CA PHE A 494 7.40 6.51 6.66
C PHE A 494 6.99 7.81 5.94
N PRO A 495 6.07 7.74 4.94
CA PRO A 495 5.56 8.91 4.24
C PRO A 495 4.87 9.91 5.18
N ALA A 496 4.82 11.18 4.78
CA ALA A 496 4.29 12.26 5.61
C ALA A 496 2.83 12.03 6.06
N ALA A 497 2.00 11.39 5.22
CA ALA A 497 0.59 11.23 5.49
C ALA A 497 0.27 10.28 6.65
N ILE A 498 1.08 9.22 6.89
CA ILE A 498 0.86 8.34 8.05
C ILE A 498 1.28 9.01 9.36
N LEU A 499 2.08 10.08 9.31
CA LEU A 499 2.61 10.80 10.47
C LEU A 499 1.61 11.82 11.01
N GLN A 500 0.35 11.40 11.18
CA GLN A 500 -0.78 12.17 11.68
C GLN A 500 -1.66 11.29 12.59
N PRO A 501 -2.53 11.90 13.43
CA PRO A 501 -3.46 11.12 14.25
C PRO A 501 -4.33 10.17 13.41
N PRO A 502 -4.60 8.94 13.89
CA PRO A 502 -4.26 8.40 15.22
C PRO A 502 -2.89 7.74 15.32
N PHE A 503 -2.05 7.75 14.27
CA PHE A 503 -0.75 7.08 14.26
C PHE A 503 0.32 7.90 14.99
N PHE A 504 0.37 9.21 14.72
CA PHE A 504 1.31 10.13 15.33
C PHE A 504 0.66 11.48 15.64
N ASP A 505 0.76 11.93 16.88
CA ASP A 505 0.29 13.26 17.29
C ASP A 505 1.39 13.99 18.05
N LEU A 506 1.80 15.16 17.52
CA LEU A 506 2.78 16.05 18.15
C LEU A 506 2.38 16.53 19.55
N ASN A 507 1.08 16.54 19.87
CA ASN A 507 0.54 16.99 21.13
C ASN A 507 0.15 15.84 22.09
N ALA A 508 0.25 14.57 21.64
CA ALA A 508 -0.05 13.42 22.47
C ALA A 508 1.14 13.05 23.37
N ASP A 509 0.79 12.45 24.51
CA ASP A 509 1.78 11.77 25.37
C ASP A 509 2.52 10.70 24.56
N MET A 510 3.83 10.62 24.78
CA MET A 510 4.67 9.73 23.99
C MET A 510 4.32 8.25 24.16
N ALA A 511 3.69 7.85 25.29
CA ALA A 511 3.24 6.46 25.45
C ALA A 511 2.23 6.06 24.34
N ALA A 512 1.33 6.96 23.95
CA ALA A 512 0.41 6.73 22.83
C ALA A 512 1.16 6.68 21.48
N ASN A 513 2.12 7.62 21.25
CA ASN A 513 2.92 7.60 20.02
C ASN A 513 3.79 6.34 19.89
N TYR A 514 4.38 5.84 20.98
CA TYR A 514 5.08 4.55 20.98
C TYR A 514 4.12 3.38 20.71
N GLY A 515 2.90 3.40 21.25
CA GLY A 515 1.90 2.36 20.99
C GLY A 515 1.35 2.35 19.57
N ALA A 516 1.30 3.51 18.92
CA ALA A 516 0.79 3.65 17.55
C ALA A 516 1.94 3.63 16.53
N ILE A 517 2.46 4.78 16.12
CA ILE A 517 3.51 4.86 15.09
C ILE A 517 4.81 4.15 15.52
N GLY A 518 5.10 4.10 16.82
CA GLY A 518 6.26 3.38 17.33
C GLY A 518 6.19 1.89 17.02
N VAL A 519 5.03 1.26 17.20
CA VAL A 519 4.85 -0.16 16.83
C VAL A 519 4.97 -0.33 15.30
N VAL A 520 4.46 0.59 14.49
CA VAL A 520 4.64 0.55 13.02
C VAL A 520 6.13 0.64 12.66
N ILE A 521 6.90 1.54 13.28
CA ILE A 521 8.35 1.63 13.06
C ILE A 521 9.05 0.32 13.43
N GLY A 522 8.73 -0.25 14.59
CA GLY A 522 9.26 -1.53 15.03
C GLY A 522 8.88 -2.69 14.12
N HIS A 523 7.66 -2.68 13.58
CA HIS A 523 7.15 -3.62 12.59
C HIS A 523 8.00 -3.59 11.31
N GLU A 524 8.22 -2.40 10.72
CA GLU A 524 9.04 -2.27 9.52
C GLU A 524 10.51 -2.67 9.77
N MET A 525 11.07 -2.33 10.94
CA MET A 525 12.41 -2.80 11.28
C MET A 525 12.47 -4.32 11.43
N THR A 526 11.42 -4.94 11.97
CA THR A 526 11.38 -6.39 12.21
C THR A 526 11.26 -7.16 10.89
N HIS A 527 10.67 -6.57 9.84
CA HIS A 527 10.68 -7.16 8.49
C HIS A 527 12.10 -7.45 7.97
N GLY A 528 13.12 -6.72 8.41
CA GLY A 528 14.51 -7.05 8.12
C GLY A 528 14.96 -8.41 8.70
N PHE A 529 14.20 -8.97 9.65
CA PHE A 529 14.52 -10.15 10.42
C PHE A 529 13.35 -11.15 10.52
N ASP A 530 12.31 -11.01 9.68
CA ASP A 530 11.21 -11.97 9.58
C ASP A 530 11.61 -13.20 8.77
N ASP A 531 10.65 -14.06 8.42
CA ASP A 531 10.90 -15.32 7.70
C ASP A 531 11.50 -15.14 6.31
N GLN A 532 11.30 -13.97 5.68
CA GLN A 532 11.83 -13.63 4.37
C GLN A 532 12.99 -12.63 4.45
N GLY A 533 12.81 -11.54 5.21
CA GLY A 533 13.81 -10.49 5.31
C GLY A 533 15.14 -10.98 5.88
N ARG A 534 15.13 -11.97 6.78
CA ARG A 534 16.34 -12.60 7.32
C ARG A 534 17.26 -13.21 6.25
N LYS A 535 16.71 -13.54 5.06
CA LYS A 535 17.46 -14.12 3.93
C LYS A 535 18.23 -13.09 3.13
N TYR A 536 18.04 -11.81 3.41
CA TYR A 536 18.81 -10.71 2.81
C TYR A 536 19.88 -10.23 3.78
N ASP A 537 21.10 -10.06 3.28
CA ASP A 537 22.19 -9.51 4.05
C ASP A 537 22.05 -7.99 4.28
N LYS A 538 22.98 -7.38 5.00
CA LYS A 538 22.97 -5.93 5.29
C LYS A 538 23.04 -5.03 4.07
N MET A 539 23.47 -5.55 2.92
CA MET A 539 23.54 -4.84 1.64
C MET A 539 22.30 -5.08 0.78
N GLY A 540 21.40 -6.00 1.18
CA GLY A 540 20.20 -6.37 0.44
C GLY A 540 20.39 -7.50 -0.58
N ASN A 541 21.52 -8.22 -0.56
CA ASN A 541 21.69 -9.41 -1.38
C ASN A 541 20.99 -10.60 -0.74
N VAL A 542 20.41 -11.48 -1.57
CA VAL A 542 19.93 -12.79 -1.11
C VAL A 542 21.14 -13.64 -0.75
N ASN A 543 21.36 -13.80 0.53
CA ASN A 543 22.51 -14.47 1.08
C ASN A 543 22.17 -15.01 2.47
N ASP A 544 22.21 -16.33 2.65
CA ASP A 544 21.97 -16.93 3.97
C ASP A 544 23.20 -16.68 4.87
N TRP A 545 23.03 -15.76 5.80
CA TRP A 545 24.06 -15.34 6.76
C TRP A 545 23.84 -15.91 8.15
N TRP A 546 22.77 -16.71 8.33
CA TRP A 546 22.44 -17.36 9.58
C TRP A 546 23.19 -18.70 9.71
N THR A 547 23.44 -19.14 10.94
CA THR A 547 23.88 -20.50 11.15
C THR A 547 22.71 -21.48 10.95
N GLU A 548 23.01 -22.74 10.65
CA GLU A 548 21.96 -23.77 10.52
C GLU A 548 21.19 -23.96 11.84
N GLU A 549 21.87 -23.85 12.99
CA GLU A 549 21.28 -23.90 14.31
C GLU A 549 20.29 -22.76 14.54
N ASP A 550 20.70 -21.51 14.24
CA ASP A 550 19.84 -20.34 14.39
C ASP A 550 18.63 -20.41 13.46
N SER A 551 18.80 -20.91 12.24
CA SER A 551 17.70 -21.11 11.29
C SER A 551 16.67 -22.12 11.82
N LYS A 552 17.10 -23.23 12.44
CA LYS A 552 16.21 -24.22 13.06
C LYS A 552 15.51 -23.64 14.30
N ASN A 553 16.25 -22.91 15.14
CA ASN A 553 15.69 -22.26 16.34
C ASN A 553 14.62 -21.23 15.95
N PHE A 554 14.87 -20.42 14.93
CA PHE A 554 13.91 -19.46 14.40
C PHE A 554 12.64 -20.17 13.89
N GLN A 555 12.78 -21.19 13.03
CA GLN A 555 11.65 -21.94 12.49
C GLN A 555 10.78 -22.57 13.60
N SER A 556 11.40 -23.15 14.63
CA SER A 556 10.67 -23.71 15.77
C SER A 556 9.87 -22.65 16.53
N ARG A 557 10.42 -21.43 16.71
CA ARG A 557 9.77 -20.33 17.41
C ARG A 557 8.66 -19.68 16.59
N THR A 558 8.85 -19.54 15.29
CA THR A 558 7.86 -18.95 14.38
C THR A 558 6.72 -19.92 14.10
N GLN A 559 6.93 -21.25 14.18
CA GLN A 559 5.88 -22.26 14.04
C GLN A 559 4.76 -22.05 15.07
N VAL A 560 5.08 -21.51 16.26
CA VAL A 560 4.07 -21.16 17.28
C VAL A 560 3.03 -20.17 16.71
N LEU A 561 3.48 -19.16 15.95
CA LEU A 561 2.57 -18.20 15.30
C LEU A 561 1.79 -18.87 14.16
N VAL A 562 2.43 -19.69 13.34
CA VAL A 562 1.73 -20.42 12.25
C VAL A 562 0.58 -21.24 12.81
N ASP A 563 0.84 -22.05 13.84
CA ASP A 563 -0.16 -22.95 14.43
C ASP A 563 -1.28 -22.14 15.12
N TYR A 564 -0.92 -21.07 15.82
CA TYR A 564 -1.88 -20.21 16.51
C TYR A 564 -2.83 -19.51 15.52
N PHE A 565 -2.28 -18.89 14.49
CA PHE A 565 -3.10 -18.17 13.50
C PHE A 565 -3.90 -19.11 12.60
N ASN A 566 -3.40 -20.30 12.28
CA ASN A 566 -4.17 -21.32 11.55
C ASN A 566 -5.41 -21.80 12.31
N ALA A 567 -5.43 -21.71 13.64
CA ALA A 567 -6.57 -22.09 14.47
C ALA A 567 -7.65 -20.98 14.55
N ILE A 568 -7.38 -19.78 14.03
CA ILE A 568 -8.32 -18.65 14.10
C ILE A 568 -9.41 -18.81 13.04
N GLU A 569 -10.65 -19.00 13.48
CA GLU A 569 -11.83 -18.95 12.61
C GLU A 569 -12.21 -17.47 12.37
N VAL A 570 -12.11 -17.02 11.12
CA VAL A 570 -12.39 -15.63 10.73
C VAL A 570 -13.82 -15.42 10.26
N LEU A 571 -14.44 -16.45 9.71
CA LEU A 571 -15.86 -16.58 9.35
C LEU A 571 -16.29 -18.02 9.59
N PRO A 572 -17.58 -18.33 9.75
CA PRO A 572 -18.03 -19.71 9.96
C PRO A 572 -17.45 -20.71 8.94
N GLY A 573 -16.65 -21.65 9.42
CA GLY A 573 -15.96 -22.66 8.62
C GLY A 573 -14.76 -22.14 7.78
N LYS A 574 -14.32 -20.89 7.97
CA LYS A 574 -13.16 -20.31 7.28
C LYS A 574 -12.10 -19.88 8.29
N PHE A 575 -10.87 -20.28 8.06
CA PHE A 575 -9.75 -20.05 8.95
C PHE A 575 -8.73 -19.09 8.31
N ALA A 576 -7.97 -18.39 9.15
CA ALA A 576 -6.82 -17.63 8.71
C ALA A 576 -5.73 -18.57 8.15
N ASN A 577 -4.83 -18.03 7.34
CA ASN A 577 -3.67 -18.75 6.83
C ASN A 577 -2.41 -18.26 7.56
N GLY A 578 -2.06 -18.94 8.66
CA GLY A 578 -0.92 -18.55 9.51
C GLY A 578 0.43 -18.63 8.79
N LYS A 579 0.57 -19.51 7.78
CA LYS A 579 1.79 -19.56 6.97
C LYS A 579 1.89 -18.37 6.02
N PHE A 580 0.81 -17.99 5.35
CA PHE A 580 0.77 -16.87 4.44
C PHE A 580 0.98 -15.52 5.17
N THR A 581 0.46 -15.42 6.41
CA THR A 581 0.56 -14.20 7.23
C THR A 581 1.77 -14.21 8.19
N LEU A 582 2.68 -15.17 8.09
CA LEU A 582 3.75 -15.39 9.07
C LEU A 582 4.67 -14.15 9.20
N GLY A 583 5.17 -13.61 8.10
CA GLY A 583 6.07 -12.45 8.13
C GLY A 583 5.44 -11.25 8.82
N GLU A 584 4.18 -10.97 8.52
CA GLU A 584 3.41 -9.89 9.14
C GLU A 584 3.18 -10.12 10.64
N ASN A 585 2.87 -11.36 11.03
CA ASN A 585 2.68 -11.71 12.44
C ASN A 585 3.99 -11.66 13.23
N ILE A 586 5.13 -12.02 12.62
CA ILE A 586 6.47 -11.83 13.21
C ILE A 586 6.76 -10.35 13.38
N ALA A 587 6.47 -9.53 12.36
CA ALA A 587 6.71 -8.11 12.38
C ALA A 587 5.85 -7.39 13.43
N ASP A 588 4.58 -7.77 13.60
CA ASP A 588 3.73 -7.25 14.68
C ASP A 588 4.24 -7.64 16.06
N ASN A 589 4.65 -8.90 16.27
CA ASN A 589 5.18 -9.35 17.54
C ASN A 589 6.49 -8.64 17.90
N GLY A 590 7.42 -8.56 16.95
CA GLY A 590 8.71 -7.86 17.12
C GLY A 590 8.54 -6.36 17.29
N GLY A 591 7.62 -5.75 16.52
CA GLY A 591 7.31 -4.33 16.60
C GLY A 591 6.74 -3.91 17.96
N LEU A 592 5.78 -4.69 18.48
CA LEU A 592 5.21 -4.46 19.82
C LEU A 592 6.27 -4.55 20.92
N ASN A 593 7.06 -5.62 20.91
CA ASN A 593 8.12 -5.82 21.90
C ASN A 593 9.19 -4.72 21.83
N THR A 594 9.65 -4.38 20.63
CA THR A 594 10.69 -3.36 20.41
C THR A 594 10.19 -1.97 20.81
N SER A 595 8.96 -1.61 20.41
CA SER A 595 8.40 -0.31 20.74
C SER A 595 8.08 -0.16 22.24
N TYR A 596 7.65 -1.25 22.89
CA TYR A 596 7.47 -1.24 24.34
C TYR A 596 8.81 -1.05 25.09
N ASP A 597 9.88 -1.71 24.67
CA ASP A 597 11.20 -1.48 25.25
C ASP A 597 11.69 -0.05 25.01
N ALA A 598 11.43 0.51 23.82
CA ALA A 598 11.73 1.92 23.52
C ALA A 598 10.92 2.88 24.42
N LEU A 599 9.65 2.59 24.72
CA LEU A 599 8.87 3.33 25.70
C LEU A 599 9.50 3.26 27.09
N GLN A 600 9.95 2.08 27.56
CA GLN A 600 10.58 1.95 28.87
C GLN A 600 11.90 2.75 28.95
N ARG A 601 12.69 2.80 27.86
CA ARG A 601 13.88 3.67 27.77
C ARG A 601 13.49 5.14 27.91
N ALA A 602 12.48 5.59 27.15
CA ALA A 602 11.99 6.97 27.23
C ALA A 602 11.41 7.32 28.62
N LYS A 603 10.76 6.38 29.30
CA LYS A 603 10.32 6.55 30.70
C LYS A 603 11.50 6.77 31.64
N ALA A 604 12.59 6.02 31.49
CA ALA A 604 13.80 6.16 32.30
C ALA A 604 14.52 7.50 32.09
N GLU A 605 14.43 8.07 30.89
CA GLU A 605 14.96 9.40 30.55
C GLU A 605 14.06 10.55 31.03
N GLY A 606 12.83 10.26 31.45
CA GLY A 606 11.84 11.24 31.88
C GLY A 606 11.00 11.80 30.70
N GLY A 607 9.92 12.48 31.02
CA GLY A 607 9.05 13.10 30.02
C GLY A 607 7.83 12.27 29.60
N ILE A 608 7.65 11.06 30.14
CA ILE A 608 6.45 10.25 30.01
C ILE A 608 5.59 10.40 31.26
N THR A 609 4.33 10.79 31.08
CA THR A 609 3.39 10.89 32.22
C THR A 609 2.92 9.50 32.62
N GLU A 610 3.12 9.09 33.88
CA GLU A 610 2.77 7.72 34.30
C GLU A 610 1.29 7.43 34.21
N THR A 611 0.41 8.36 34.60
CA THR A 611 -1.05 8.18 34.53
C THR A 611 -1.72 9.39 33.90
N MET A 612 -2.50 9.19 32.84
CA MET A 612 -3.35 10.19 32.21
C MET A 612 -4.71 9.56 31.89
N ASP A 613 -5.79 10.33 32.04
CA ASP A 613 -7.18 9.90 31.76
C ASP A 613 -7.60 8.59 32.45
N GLY A 614 -6.91 8.20 33.53
CA GLY A 614 -7.18 6.98 34.29
C GLY A 614 -6.43 5.75 33.78
N PHE A 615 -5.51 5.90 32.81
CA PHE A 615 -4.69 4.83 32.25
C PHE A 615 -3.21 5.05 32.57
N THR A 616 -2.50 3.98 32.92
CA THR A 616 -1.03 4.01 33.02
C THR A 616 -0.40 4.24 31.64
N ALA A 617 0.87 4.62 31.57
CA ALA A 617 1.60 4.75 30.34
C ALA A 617 1.59 3.43 29.52
N ASP A 618 1.78 2.29 30.21
CA ASP A 618 1.76 0.97 29.58
C ASP A 618 0.35 0.63 29.01
N GLN A 619 -0.71 0.97 29.72
CA GLN A 619 -2.08 0.79 29.22
C GLN A 619 -2.36 1.69 28.01
N ARG A 620 -1.93 2.96 28.04
CA ARG A 620 -2.08 3.87 26.88
C ARG A 620 -1.33 3.35 25.64
N PHE A 621 -0.16 2.74 25.82
CA PHE A 621 0.57 2.09 24.74
C PHE A 621 -0.30 1.03 24.02
N PHE A 622 -0.85 0.08 24.75
CA PHE A 622 -1.64 -1.01 24.15
C PHE A 622 -2.99 -0.53 23.60
N LEU A 623 -3.63 0.47 24.26
CA LEU A 623 -4.85 1.08 23.74
C LEU A 623 -4.61 1.84 22.43
N ALA A 624 -3.49 2.56 22.32
CA ALA A 624 -3.11 3.23 21.07
C ALA A 624 -2.81 2.22 19.95
N TYR A 625 -2.11 1.12 20.26
CA TYR A 625 -1.91 0.03 19.32
C TYR A 625 -3.23 -0.53 18.78
N ALA A 626 -4.17 -0.86 19.65
CA ALA A 626 -5.45 -1.39 19.22
C ALA A 626 -6.23 -0.37 18.36
N ALA A 627 -6.18 0.92 18.72
CA ALA A 627 -6.90 1.98 18.02
C ALA A 627 -6.46 2.12 16.54
N VAL A 628 -5.19 1.87 16.18
CA VAL A 628 -4.75 1.93 14.78
C VAL A 628 -5.34 0.81 13.92
N TRP A 629 -5.78 -0.29 14.53
CA TRP A 629 -6.39 -1.44 13.85
C TRP A 629 -7.92 -1.46 13.90
N ALA A 630 -8.54 -0.49 14.56
CA ALA A 630 -10.01 -0.39 14.63
C ALA A 630 -10.62 -0.34 13.22
N ASN A 631 -11.56 -1.24 12.92
CA ASN A 631 -12.29 -1.24 11.65
C ASN A 631 -13.61 -2.01 11.71
N ASN A 632 -14.54 -1.63 10.82
CA ASN A 632 -15.67 -2.42 10.38
C ASN A 632 -15.39 -2.96 8.99
N ILE A 633 -15.83 -4.19 8.67
CA ILE A 633 -15.48 -4.92 7.44
C ILE A 633 -16.61 -5.85 7.02
N THR A 634 -16.84 -6.03 5.70
CA THR A 634 -17.82 -6.99 5.18
C THR A 634 -17.27 -8.41 5.19
N ASP A 635 -18.16 -9.41 5.28
CA ASP A 635 -17.78 -10.83 5.18
C ASP A 635 -17.12 -11.15 3.83
N ALA A 636 -17.59 -10.52 2.74
CA ALA A 636 -16.99 -10.67 1.41
C ALA A 636 -15.54 -10.18 1.38
N GLU A 637 -15.25 -9.05 2.04
CA GLU A 637 -13.90 -8.51 2.15
C GLU A 637 -13.01 -9.35 3.06
N ILE A 638 -13.56 -9.93 4.14
CA ILE A 638 -12.83 -10.91 4.98
C ILE A 638 -12.40 -12.11 4.12
N ASP A 639 -13.34 -12.72 3.38
CA ASP A 639 -13.07 -13.87 2.51
C ASP A 639 -12.02 -13.55 1.43
N ARG A 640 -12.10 -12.35 0.85
CA ARG A 640 -11.12 -11.87 -0.13
C ARG A 640 -9.73 -11.72 0.50
N ARG A 641 -9.62 -11.03 1.62
CA ARG A 641 -8.34 -10.73 2.27
C ARG A 641 -7.60 -11.99 2.72
N VAL A 642 -8.28 -12.97 3.26
CA VAL A 642 -7.65 -14.25 3.65
C VAL A 642 -6.96 -14.95 2.47
N LYS A 643 -7.44 -14.71 1.23
CA LYS A 643 -6.86 -15.28 0.01
C LYS A 643 -5.74 -14.43 -0.58
N THR A 644 -5.85 -13.09 -0.49
CA THR A 644 -5.07 -12.17 -1.29
C THR A 644 -4.12 -11.28 -0.49
N ASP A 645 -4.29 -11.16 0.84
CA ASP A 645 -3.57 -10.22 1.68
C ASP A 645 -2.71 -10.96 2.71
N PRO A 646 -1.39 -10.74 2.74
CA PRO A 646 -0.50 -11.39 3.71
C PRO A 646 -0.69 -10.85 5.15
N HIS A 647 -1.45 -9.76 5.32
CA HIS A 647 -1.72 -9.22 6.65
C HIS A 647 -2.90 -9.94 7.32
N SER A 648 -2.76 -10.24 8.59
CA SER A 648 -3.89 -10.66 9.42
C SER A 648 -4.95 -9.56 9.51
N LEU A 649 -6.23 -9.94 9.69
CA LEU A 649 -7.32 -8.97 9.88
C LEU A 649 -7.09 -8.11 11.12
N GLY A 650 -7.55 -6.85 11.13
CA GLY A 650 -7.28 -5.89 12.20
C GLY A 650 -7.60 -6.42 13.61
N LYS A 651 -8.74 -7.11 13.79
CA LYS A 651 -9.07 -7.78 15.06
C LYS A 651 -7.97 -8.75 15.49
N TRP A 652 -7.40 -9.50 14.56
CA TRP A 652 -6.43 -10.55 14.87
C TRP A 652 -4.99 -10.04 14.93
N ARG A 653 -4.68 -8.89 14.34
CA ARG A 653 -3.44 -8.17 14.65
C ARG A 653 -3.40 -7.74 16.12
N VAL A 654 -4.55 -7.45 16.72
CA VAL A 654 -4.67 -7.11 18.14
C VAL A 654 -4.81 -8.38 19.00
N ASN A 655 -5.92 -9.09 18.89
CA ASN A 655 -6.23 -10.24 19.75
C ASN A 655 -5.37 -11.48 19.48
N GLY A 656 -4.79 -11.59 18.29
CA GLY A 656 -3.87 -12.68 17.94
C GLY A 656 -2.44 -12.43 18.41
N THR A 657 -2.00 -11.16 18.48
CA THR A 657 -0.61 -10.84 18.83
C THR A 657 -0.42 -10.51 20.32
N LEU A 658 -1.34 -9.73 20.91
CA LEU A 658 -1.20 -9.27 22.30
C LEU A 658 -1.09 -10.38 23.34
N PRO A 659 -1.77 -11.54 23.22
CA PRO A 659 -1.62 -12.65 24.18
C PRO A 659 -0.17 -13.19 24.29
N HIS A 660 0.65 -12.97 23.26
CA HIS A 660 2.06 -13.35 23.25
C HIS A 660 2.99 -12.32 23.94
N ILE A 661 2.48 -11.15 24.32
CA ILE A 661 3.27 -10.03 24.86
C ILE A 661 3.18 -9.99 26.39
N ASP A 662 4.26 -10.33 27.08
CA ASP A 662 4.30 -10.37 28.56
C ASP A 662 3.87 -9.03 29.21
N ALA A 663 4.28 -7.91 28.61
CA ALA A 663 3.96 -6.58 29.08
C ALA A 663 2.44 -6.28 29.00
N PHE A 664 1.76 -6.76 27.96
CA PHE A 664 0.30 -6.66 27.83
C PHE A 664 -0.41 -7.43 28.93
N VAL A 665 -0.02 -8.69 29.12
CA VAL A 665 -0.58 -9.56 30.16
C VAL A 665 -0.48 -8.90 31.54
N LYS A 666 0.66 -8.27 31.82
CA LYS A 666 0.89 -7.53 33.07
C LYS A 666 0.04 -6.25 33.14
N ALA A 667 0.02 -5.43 32.09
CA ALA A 667 -0.64 -4.13 32.10
C ALA A 667 -2.16 -4.22 32.32
N PHE A 668 -2.79 -5.30 31.81
CA PHE A 668 -4.23 -5.55 31.94
C PHE A 668 -4.58 -6.67 32.92
N ASN A 669 -3.60 -7.17 33.70
CA ASN A 669 -3.79 -8.19 34.71
C ASN A 669 -4.49 -9.46 34.18
N ILE A 670 -4.10 -9.89 32.97
CA ILE A 670 -4.62 -11.11 32.32
C ILE A 670 -4.15 -12.35 33.09
N LYS A 671 -5.05 -13.29 33.31
CA LYS A 671 -4.81 -14.47 34.16
C LYS A 671 -5.14 -15.75 33.44
N GLU A 672 -4.63 -16.86 33.95
CA GLU A 672 -5.02 -18.18 33.50
C GLU A 672 -6.55 -18.36 33.58
N GLY A 673 -7.15 -18.83 32.48
CA GLY A 673 -8.58 -18.93 32.27
C GLY A 673 -9.20 -17.79 31.49
N ASP A 674 -8.54 -16.66 31.31
CA ASP A 674 -8.98 -15.56 30.46
C ASP A 674 -8.75 -15.92 28.96
N ASN A 675 -9.61 -15.45 28.06
CA ASN A 675 -9.48 -15.74 26.62
C ASN A 675 -8.22 -15.14 26.00
N MET A 676 -7.72 -13.99 26.55
CA MET A 676 -6.49 -13.33 26.12
C MET A 676 -5.24 -13.91 26.81
N TYR A 677 -5.35 -15.04 27.52
CA TYR A 677 -4.21 -15.65 28.20
C TYR A 677 -3.59 -16.77 27.35
N ILE A 678 -2.29 -16.71 27.19
CA ILE A 678 -1.46 -17.81 26.71
C ILE A 678 -0.41 -18.10 27.80
N ALA A 679 -0.25 -19.38 28.16
CA ALA A 679 0.78 -19.78 29.13
C ALA A 679 2.18 -19.33 28.64
N PRO A 680 3.06 -18.83 29.53
CA PRO A 680 4.34 -18.21 29.14
C PRO A 680 5.21 -19.09 28.23
N GLU A 681 5.21 -20.40 28.44
CA GLU A 681 5.98 -21.37 27.66
C GLU A 681 5.40 -21.63 26.26
N LYS A 682 4.15 -21.21 26.01
CA LYS A 682 3.46 -21.31 24.71
C LYS A 682 3.45 -20.01 23.92
N ARG A 683 4.00 -18.93 24.49
CA ARG A 683 4.07 -17.64 23.80
C ARG A 683 5.15 -17.64 22.73
N ALA A 684 4.88 -17.00 21.60
CA ALA A 684 5.89 -16.76 20.59
C ALA A 684 6.98 -15.82 21.16
N ARG A 685 8.20 -16.32 21.26
CA ARG A 685 9.38 -15.58 21.75
C ARG A 685 10.42 -15.58 20.64
N ILE A 686 10.31 -14.60 19.76
CA ILE A 686 11.17 -14.49 18.57
C ILE A 686 12.16 -13.34 18.77
N TRP A 687 11.64 -12.13 18.95
CA TRP A 687 12.43 -10.89 19.14
C TRP A 687 12.16 -10.24 20.50
#